data_14b0fedf2988ce5cec8128a4d2d2c2dc
#
_entry.id   14b0fedf2988ce5cec8128a4d2d2c2dc
#
_cell.length_a   1.000
_cell.length_b   1.000
_cell.length_c   1.000
_cell.angle_alpha   90.00
_cell.angle_beta   90.00
_cell.angle_gamma   90.00
#
_symmetry.space_group_name_H-M   'P 1'
#
loop_
_entity.id
_entity.type
_entity.pdbx_description
1 polymer ?
#
loop_
_entity_poly.entity_id
_entity_poly.type
_entity_poly.pdbx_seq_one_letter_code
_entity_poly.pdbx_strand_id
1 'polypeptide(L)'
;MDALQLLTWSLILYLFASLASLFLLGLDRLAIKLSGITSLVGGVIGIISGITQLHAGVTLVARFATPFDFADFTLRMDSLSAFMVLVISLLVVVCSLYSLTYMREYEGKGAAAMGFFMNLFIASMVALLVMDNAFWFIVLFEMMSLSSWFLVIARQDKTSINAGMLYFFIAHAGSVLIMIAFLLMGRESGSLDFASFRTLSLSPGLASAVFLLAFFGFGAKAGMMPLHSWLPRAHPAAPSHASALMSGVMVKIGIFGILKVAMDLLAQTGLPLWWGILVMAIGAISALLGVLYALAEQDIKRLLAWSTVENVGIILLAVGVAMVGLSLHDPLLTVVGLLGALFHLLNHALFKGLLFLGAGAIISRLHTHDMEKMGALAKRMPWTAAACLIGCLAISAIPPLNGFISEWYTWQSLFSLSRVEAVALQLAGPIAMVMLAVTGGLAVMCFVKMYGITFCGAPRSTHAEEAQEVPNTMIVAMLLLAALCVLIALSASWLAPKIMHIAHAFTNTPPVTVASGIALVPGTFHTQVTPSLLLLLLLAMPLLPGLYWLWCRSRRAAFRRTGDAWACGYGWENAMAPSGNGVMQPLRVVFSALFRLRQQLDPTLRLNKGFAHVTARAQSTEPFWDERVIRPIVSATQRLAKEIQHLQSGDFRLYCLYVVAALVGLLIAIAV
;
A
#
# COMPACT_ATOMS: atom_id res chain seq x y z
N MET A 1 21.42 -2.33 21.81
CA MET A 1 21.32 -2.65 20.36
C MET A 1 20.97 -1.37 19.65
N ASP A 2 21.68 -1.05 18.59
CA ASP A 2 21.33 0.10 17.76
C ASP A 2 20.10 -0.21 16.86
N ALA A 3 19.56 0.83 16.21
CA ALA A 3 18.35 0.70 15.40
C ALA A 3 18.54 -0.26 14.21
N LEU A 4 19.74 -0.28 13.60
CA LEU A 4 20.02 -1.13 12.46
C LEU A 4 20.16 -2.61 12.86
N GLN A 5 20.71 -2.89 14.04
CA GLN A 5 20.74 -4.25 14.62
C GLN A 5 19.32 -4.75 14.91
N LEU A 6 18.44 -3.92 15.50
CA LEU A 6 17.03 -4.27 15.70
C LEU A 6 16.33 -4.56 14.37
N LEU A 7 16.56 -3.72 13.35
CA LEU A 7 16.00 -3.95 12.01
C LEU A 7 16.48 -5.27 11.41
N THR A 8 17.77 -5.60 11.58
CA THR A 8 18.34 -6.87 11.11
C THR A 8 17.63 -8.05 11.77
N TRP A 9 17.36 -8.01 13.07
CA TRP A 9 16.58 -9.06 13.74
C TRP A 9 15.16 -9.16 13.21
N SER A 10 14.50 -8.02 12.94
CA SER A 10 13.19 -8.01 12.31
C SER A 10 13.20 -8.69 10.94
N LEU A 11 14.21 -8.39 10.10
CA LEU A 11 14.39 -9.03 8.79
C LEU A 11 14.66 -10.53 8.90
N ILE A 12 15.51 -10.95 9.84
CA ILE A 12 15.77 -12.38 10.10
C ILE A 12 14.48 -13.10 10.47
N LEU A 13 13.63 -12.51 11.30
CA LEU A 13 12.35 -13.11 11.69
C LEU A 13 11.40 -13.25 10.50
N TYR A 14 11.30 -12.27 9.62
CA TYR A 14 10.48 -12.37 8.41
C TYR A 14 10.99 -13.44 7.45
N LEU A 15 12.30 -13.51 7.23
CA LEU A 15 12.91 -14.56 6.39
C LEU A 15 12.74 -15.95 7.01
N PHE A 16 12.92 -16.07 8.33
CA PHE A 16 12.64 -17.31 9.04
C PHE A 16 11.17 -17.72 8.89
N ALA A 17 10.21 -16.80 9.09
CA ALA A 17 8.80 -17.08 8.92
C ALA A 17 8.45 -17.49 7.48
N SER A 18 9.08 -16.86 6.49
CA SER A 18 8.94 -17.23 5.09
C SER A 18 9.41 -18.67 4.86
N LEU A 19 10.66 -18.98 5.17
CA LEU A 19 11.25 -20.31 4.96
C LEU A 19 10.50 -21.40 5.77
N ALA A 20 10.19 -21.12 7.02
CA ALA A 20 9.45 -22.06 7.86
C ALA A 20 8.06 -22.38 7.31
N SER A 21 7.38 -21.40 6.70
CA SER A 21 6.10 -21.62 6.03
C SER A 21 6.25 -22.57 4.83
N LEU A 22 7.36 -22.51 4.11
CA LEU A 22 7.65 -23.41 3.00
C LEU A 22 7.86 -24.85 3.45
N PHE A 23 8.59 -25.05 4.58
CA PHE A 23 8.80 -26.39 5.16
C PHE A 23 7.53 -26.98 5.80
N LEU A 24 6.51 -26.16 6.08
CA LEU A 24 5.23 -26.57 6.64
C LEU A 24 4.14 -26.75 5.57
N LEU A 25 4.51 -26.98 4.31
CA LEU A 25 3.55 -27.32 3.25
C LEU A 25 2.77 -28.59 3.66
N GLY A 26 1.42 -28.49 3.65
CA GLY A 26 0.53 -29.56 4.14
C GLY A 26 0.15 -29.45 5.62
N LEU A 27 0.80 -28.58 6.40
CA LEU A 27 0.46 -28.29 7.80
C LEU A 27 -0.06 -26.86 7.95
N ASP A 28 -1.07 -26.48 7.15
CA ASP A 28 -1.56 -25.11 7.00
C ASP A 28 -1.85 -24.39 8.32
N ARG A 29 -2.45 -25.09 9.31
CA ARG A 29 -2.73 -24.48 10.63
C ARG A 29 -1.49 -24.05 11.40
N LEU A 30 -0.44 -24.84 11.31
CA LEU A 30 0.83 -24.54 11.97
C LEU A 30 1.56 -23.42 11.22
N ALA A 31 1.55 -23.50 9.89
CA ALA A 31 2.12 -22.45 9.02
C ALA A 31 1.46 -21.09 9.26
N ILE A 32 0.12 -21.01 9.34
CA ILE A 32 -0.62 -19.78 9.63
C ILE A 32 -0.20 -19.18 10.98
N LYS A 33 -0.16 -20.00 12.03
CA LYS A 33 0.21 -19.53 13.37
C LYS A 33 1.67 -19.08 13.43
N LEU A 34 2.59 -19.89 12.91
CA LEU A 34 4.00 -19.58 12.94
C LEU A 34 4.31 -18.32 12.13
N SER A 35 3.83 -18.27 10.88
CA SER A 35 3.96 -17.10 10.01
C SER A 35 3.40 -15.84 10.67
N GLY A 36 2.16 -15.88 11.16
CA GLY A 36 1.50 -14.72 11.75
C GLY A 36 2.17 -14.23 13.04
N ILE A 37 2.52 -15.13 13.97
CA ILE A 37 3.17 -14.75 15.24
C ILE A 37 4.58 -14.20 14.99
N THR A 38 5.36 -14.86 14.15
CA THR A 38 6.73 -14.42 13.85
C THR A 38 6.74 -13.07 13.15
N SER A 39 5.82 -12.84 12.18
CA SER A 39 5.66 -11.54 11.52
C SER A 39 5.22 -10.44 12.50
N LEU A 40 4.33 -10.77 13.44
CA LEU A 40 3.89 -9.84 14.48
C LEU A 40 5.06 -9.41 15.35
N VAL A 41 5.88 -10.36 15.83
CA VAL A 41 7.08 -10.06 16.64
C VAL A 41 8.09 -9.26 15.82
N GLY A 42 8.35 -9.65 14.56
CA GLY A 42 9.20 -8.89 13.64
C GLY A 42 8.72 -7.46 13.45
N GLY A 43 7.40 -7.26 13.30
CA GLY A 43 6.78 -5.94 13.20
C GLY A 43 6.97 -5.09 14.46
N VAL A 44 6.80 -5.67 15.64
CA VAL A 44 7.06 -4.96 16.92
C VAL A 44 8.52 -4.52 17.02
N ILE A 45 9.47 -5.40 16.67
CA ILE A 45 10.89 -5.06 16.65
C ILE A 45 11.18 -3.95 15.62
N GLY A 46 10.53 -4.00 14.44
CA GLY A 46 10.63 -2.97 13.43
C GLY A 46 10.10 -1.60 13.91
N ILE A 47 9.00 -1.57 14.67
CA ILE A 47 8.50 -0.34 15.31
C ILE A 47 9.55 0.22 16.28
N ILE A 48 10.12 -0.62 17.14
CA ILE A 48 11.13 -0.21 18.11
C ILE A 48 12.37 0.33 17.38
N SER A 49 12.81 -0.34 16.31
CA SER A 49 13.92 0.10 15.46
C SER A 49 13.67 1.49 14.87
N GLY A 50 12.49 1.70 14.24
CA GLY A 50 12.12 2.99 13.66
C GLY A 50 12.09 4.12 14.69
N ILE A 51 11.46 3.88 15.85
CA ILE A 51 11.40 4.86 16.95
C ILE A 51 12.80 5.18 17.48
N THR A 52 13.63 4.15 17.70
CA THR A 52 15.01 4.33 18.19
C THR A 52 15.82 5.20 17.25
N GLN A 53 15.73 4.94 15.94
CA GLN A 53 16.43 5.73 14.92
C GLN A 53 15.95 7.17 14.86
N LEU A 54 14.62 7.38 14.86
CA LEU A 54 14.04 8.73 14.85
C LEU A 54 14.39 9.54 16.09
N HIS A 55 14.62 8.87 17.23
CA HIS A 55 15.06 9.52 18.46
C HIS A 55 16.56 9.83 18.43
N ALA A 56 17.38 8.94 17.89
CA ALA A 56 18.83 9.12 17.79
C ALA A 56 19.23 10.24 16.80
N GLY A 57 18.49 10.42 15.72
CA GLY A 57 18.70 11.49 14.73
C GLY A 57 19.99 11.38 13.90
N VAL A 58 20.77 10.31 14.08
CA VAL A 58 22.06 10.10 13.39
C VAL A 58 21.92 9.01 12.35
N THR A 59 22.36 9.25 11.11
CA THR A 59 22.31 8.24 10.05
C THR A 59 23.25 7.07 10.38
N LEU A 60 22.72 5.85 10.42
CA LEU A 60 23.49 4.62 10.61
C LEU A 60 23.81 4.00 9.26
N VAL A 61 25.05 3.50 9.10
CA VAL A 61 25.52 2.82 7.90
C VAL A 61 26.23 1.54 8.28
N ALA A 62 25.91 0.44 7.60
CA ALA A 62 26.60 -0.83 7.70
C ALA A 62 26.92 -1.36 6.30
N ARG A 63 28.14 -1.84 6.09
CA ARG A 63 28.62 -2.42 4.83
C ARG A 63 28.98 -3.88 5.04
N PHE A 64 28.53 -4.70 4.11
CA PHE A 64 28.86 -6.12 4.06
C PHE A 64 29.43 -6.41 2.67
N ALA A 65 30.67 -6.94 2.64
CA ALA A 65 31.29 -7.38 1.39
C ALA A 65 30.47 -8.53 0.78
N THR A 66 30.29 -8.48 -0.53
CA THR A 66 29.61 -9.52 -1.29
C THR A 66 30.59 -10.20 -2.26
N PRO A 67 30.23 -11.36 -2.85
CA PRO A 67 31.03 -11.98 -3.89
C PRO A 67 31.08 -11.15 -5.19
N PHE A 68 30.34 -10.07 -5.28
CA PHE A 68 30.27 -9.20 -6.45
C PHE A 68 31.10 -7.93 -6.23
N ASP A 69 32.22 -7.79 -6.91
CA ASP A 69 33.13 -6.64 -6.78
C ASP A 69 32.48 -5.29 -7.10
N PHE A 70 31.33 -5.30 -7.82
CA PHE A 70 30.60 -4.10 -8.24
C PHE A 70 29.43 -3.73 -7.32
N ALA A 71 29.12 -4.53 -6.30
CA ALA A 71 27.90 -4.31 -5.51
C ALA A 71 28.05 -4.80 -4.06
N ASP A 72 28.60 -3.96 -3.18
CA ASP A 72 28.57 -4.18 -1.75
C ASP A 72 27.13 -4.13 -1.21
N PHE A 73 26.84 -4.97 -0.22
CA PHE A 73 25.55 -4.94 0.47
C PHE A 73 25.59 -3.84 1.54
N THR A 74 25.22 -2.61 1.13
CA THR A 74 25.28 -1.44 2.00
C THR A 74 23.90 -1.08 2.52
N LEU A 75 23.75 -1.05 3.84
CA LEU A 75 22.55 -0.62 4.54
C LEU A 75 22.76 0.79 5.09
N ARG A 76 21.82 1.68 4.85
CA ARG A 76 21.78 3.04 5.39
C ARG A 76 20.38 3.35 5.94
N MET A 77 20.33 3.68 7.22
CA MET A 77 19.10 4.05 7.89
C MET A 77 19.15 5.53 8.28
N ASP A 78 18.56 6.36 7.45
CA ASP A 78 18.33 7.79 7.68
C ASP A 78 16.94 8.04 8.31
N SER A 79 16.60 9.29 8.59
CA SER A 79 15.33 9.65 9.23
C SER A 79 14.11 9.31 8.37
N LEU A 80 14.19 9.45 7.04
CA LEU A 80 13.12 9.09 6.12
C LEU A 80 12.91 7.56 6.08
N SER A 81 14.00 6.80 5.96
CA SER A 81 13.97 5.34 6.00
C SER A 81 13.40 4.83 7.32
N ALA A 82 13.80 5.41 8.45
CA ALA A 82 13.28 5.07 9.78
C ALA A 82 11.79 5.34 9.91
N PHE A 83 11.32 6.48 9.40
CA PHE A 83 9.89 6.80 9.34
C PHE A 83 9.11 5.78 8.52
N MET A 84 9.62 5.40 7.34
CA MET A 84 9.00 4.41 6.49
C MET A 84 8.97 3.02 7.13
N VAL A 85 10.07 2.60 7.78
CA VAL A 85 10.13 1.34 8.55
C VAL A 85 9.08 1.34 9.65
N LEU A 86 8.91 2.45 10.38
CA LEU A 86 7.88 2.58 11.41
C LEU A 86 6.47 2.41 10.83
N VAL A 87 6.15 3.10 9.72
CA VAL A 87 4.83 3.04 9.07
C VAL A 87 4.52 1.63 8.57
N ILE A 88 5.49 0.98 7.90
CA ILE A 88 5.32 -0.40 7.42
C ILE A 88 5.11 -1.36 8.59
N SER A 89 5.95 -1.27 9.61
CA SER A 89 5.92 -2.19 10.76
C SER A 89 4.63 -2.07 11.57
N LEU A 90 4.08 -0.85 11.72
CA LEU A 90 2.76 -0.65 12.35
C LEU A 90 1.66 -1.45 11.62
N LEU A 91 1.63 -1.36 10.30
CA LEU A 91 0.62 -2.08 9.53
C LEU A 91 0.89 -3.58 9.50
N VAL A 92 2.15 -4.01 9.46
CA VAL A 92 2.54 -5.43 9.55
C VAL A 92 2.04 -6.06 10.84
N VAL A 93 2.23 -5.41 11.99
CA VAL A 93 1.73 -5.92 13.29
C VAL A 93 0.22 -6.18 13.24
N VAL A 94 -0.55 -5.24 12.74
CA VAL A 94 -2.01 -5.36 12.69
C VAL A 94 -2.47 -6.39 11.65
N CYS A 95 -1.87 -6.40 10.45
CA CYS A 95 -2.18 -7.38 9.42
C CYS A 95 -1.79 -8.81 9.85
N SER A 96 -0.68 -8.96 10.59
CA SER A 96 -0.26 -10.26 11.14
C SER A 96 -1.24 -10.78 12.20
N LEU A 97 -1.68 -9.91 13.11
CA LEU A 97 -2.71 -10.25 14.10
C LEU A 97 -4.03 -10.68 13.42
N TYR A 98 -4.47 -9.92 12.41
CA TYR A 98 -5.66 -10.22 11.63
C TYR A 98 -5.54 -11.56 10.90
N SER A 99 -4.38 -11.85 10.33
CA SER A 99 -4.12 -13.05 9.53
C SER A 99 -4.26 -14.35 10.32
N LEU A 100 -4.01 -14.37 11.64
CA LEU A 100 -4.08 -15.55 12.50
C LEU A 100 -5.43 -16.30 12.43
N THR A 101 -6.49 -15.56 12.16
CA THR A 101 -7.84 -16.14 12.01
C THR A 101 -8.38 -16.03 10.59
N TYR A 102 -8.12 -14.92 9.89
CA TYR A 102 -8.57 -14.73 8.53
C TYR A 102 -8.03 -15.80 7.57
N MET A 103 -6.76 -16.20 7.71
CA MET A 103 -6.13 -17.20 6.84
C MET A 103 -6.67 -18.62 7.02
N ARG A 104 -7.48 -18.89 8.06
CA ARG A 104 -8.13 -20.21 8.22
C ARG A 104 -9.12 -20.53 7.10
N GLU A 105 -9.67 -19.54 6.43
CA GLU A 105 -10.51 -19.72 5.24
C GLU A 105 -9.74 -20.31 4.04
N TYR A 106 -8.41 -20.22 4.09
CA TYR A 106 -7.49 -20.75 3.08
C TYR A 106 -6.83 -22.06 3.50
N GLU A 107 -7.24 -22.69 4.63
CA GLU A 107 -6.78 -24.04 4.99
C GLU A 107 -7.14 -25.02 3.86
N GLY A 108 -6.18 -25.83 3.43
CA GLY A 108 -6.32 -26.74 2.28
C GLY A 108 -6.25 -26.05 0.90
N LYS A 109 -6.03 -24.73 0.84
CA LYS A 109 -5.95 -23.95 -0.40
C LYS A 109 -4.59 -23.25 -0.57
N GLY A 110 -3.53 -23.81 0.03
CA GLY A 110 -2.18 -23.28 -0.05
C GLY A 110 -1.86 -22.15 0.93
N ALA A 111 -2.45 -22.16 2.12
CA ALA A 111 -2.20 -21.14 3.15
C ALA A 111 -0.71 -21.04 3.55
N ALA A 112 0.02 -22.16 3.57
CA ALA A 112 1.45 -22.20 3.85
C ALA A 112 2.25 -21.44 2.76
N ALA A 113 1.94 -21.65 1.48
CA ALA A 113 2.56 -20.91 0.38
C ALA A 113 2.26 -19.41 0.45
N MET A 114 1.02 -19.04 0.81
CA MET A 114 0.67 -17.63 1.03
C MET A 114 1.48 -17.04 2.20
N GLY A 115 1.72 -17.80 3.27
CA GLY A 115 2.58 -17.41 4.39
C GLY A 115 4.03 -17.15 3.96
N PHE A 116 4.57 -18.01 3.09
CA PHE A 116 5.89 -17.82 2.48
C PHE A 116 5.97 -16.49 1.72
N PHE A 117 5.09 -16.28 0.74
CA PHE A 117 5.13 -15.07 -0.08
C PHE A 117 4.80 -13.80 0.71
N MET A 118 3.94 -13.89 1.72
CA MET A 118 3.59 -12.75 2.57
C MET A 118 4.79 -12.26 3.38
N ASN A 119 5.54 -13.18 4.00
CA ASN A 119 6.72 -12.82 4.78
C ASN A 119 7.88 -12.36 3.90
N LEU A 120 8.06 -12.97 2.73
CA LEU A 120 9.05 -12.53 1.75
C LEU A 120 8.71 -11.12 1.23
N PHE A 121 7.44 -10.83 1.00
CA PHE A 121 6.93 -9.51 0.63
C PHE A 121 7.24 -8.46 1.71
N ILE A 122 6.98 -8.78 2.98
CA ILE A 122 7.28 -7.88 4.10
C ILE A 122 8.79 -7.66 4.24
N ALA A 123 9.59 -8.74 4.21
CA ALA A 123 11.05 -8.66 4.30
C ALA A 123 11.64 -7.78 3.20
N SER A 124 11.20 -7.98 1.95
CA SER A 124 11.69 -7.21 0.80
C SER A 124 11.33 -5.72 0.90
N MET A 125 10.12 -5.38 1.35
CA MET A 125 9.72 -3.99 1.59
C MET A 125 10.58 -3.30 2.64
N VAL A 126 10.81 -3.96 3.76
CA VAL A 126 11.58 -3.38 4.88
C VAL A 126 13.07 -3.27 4.54
N ALA A 127 13.65 -4.30 3.92
CA ALA A 127 15.06 -4.27 3.51
C ALA A 127 15.34 -3.20 2.46
N LEU A 128 14.44 -3.01 1.50
CA LEU A 128 14.56 -2.01 0.44
C LEU A 128 14.68 -0.58 0.98
N LEU A 129 13.99 -0.25 2.07
CA LEU A 129 14.01 1.11 2.64
C LEU A 129 15.39 1.54 3.16
N VAL A 130 16.21 0.59 3.54
CA VAL A 130 17.55 0.84 4.08
C VAL A 130 18.67 0.49 3.10
N MET A 131 18.32 0.00 1.91
CA MET A 131 19.30 -0.34 0.89
C MET A 131 19.95 0.90 0.28
N ASP A 132 21.27 0.97 0.28
CA ASP A 132 22.06 2.12 -0.22
C ASP A 132 22.96 1.75 -1.43
N ASN A 133 22.57 0.72 -2.18
CA ASN A 133 23.21 0.29 -3.42
C ASN A 133 22.16 -0.01 -4.48
N ALA A 134 22.36 0.46 -5.72
CA ALA A 134 21.40 0.40 -6.82
C ALA A 134 21.07 -1.04 -7.25
N PHE A 135 22.08 -1.94 -7.30
CA PHE A 135 21.88 -3.33 -7.69
C PHE A 135 20.97 -4.05 -6.69
N TRP A 136 21.32 -4.03 -5.40
CA TRP A 136 20.53 -4.67 -4.37
C TRP A 136 19.16 -4.04 -4.18
N PHE A 137 19.06 -2.72 -4.40
CA PHE A 137 17.77 -2.02 -4.38
C PHE A 137 16.84 -2.60 -5.46
N ILE A 138 17.30 -2.77 -6.70
CA ILE A 138 16.51 -3.38 -7.78
C ILE A 138 16.16 -4.83 -7.46
N VAL A 139 17.09 -5.63 -6.95
CA VAL A 139 16.83 -7.03 -6.56
C VAL A 139 15.70 -7.11 -5.52
N LEU A 140 15.76 -6.27 -4.48
CA LEU A 140 14.72 -6.23 -3.45
C LEU A 140 13.39 -5.67 -3.98
N PHE A 141 13.43 -4.69 -4.89
CA PHE A 141 12.24 -4.14 -5.53
C PHE A 141 11.53 -5.18 -6.40
N GLU A 142 12.28 -5.98 -7.14
CA GLU A 142 11.75 -7.10 -7.92
C GLU A 142 11.23 -8.22 -7.02
N MET A 143 11.95 -8.57 -5.96
CA MET A 143 11.51 -9.57 -4.98
C MET A 143 10.18 -9.16 -4.32
N MET A 144 10.02 -7.87 -3.97
CA MET A 144 8.77 -7.31 -3.47
C MET A 144 7.64 -7.41 -4.54
N SER A 145 7.96 -7.14 -5.80
CA SER A 145 6.99 -7.19 -6.90
C SER A 145 6.53 -8.62 -7.16
N LEU A 146 7.48 -9.55 -7.20
CA LEU A 146 7.20 -10.96 -7.48
C LEU A 146 6.44 -11.63 -6.32
N SER A 147 6.85 -11.41 -5.08
CA SER A 147 6.16 -11.98 -3.91
C SER A 147 4.72 -11.46 -3.81
N SER A 148 4.49 -10.17 -4.05
CA SER A 148 3.12 -9.62 -4.08
C SER A 148 2.31 -10.10 -5.28
N TRP A 149 2.94 -10.38 -6.43
CA TRP A 149 2.28 -10.98 -7.58
C TRP A 149 1.70 -12.36 -7.25
N PHE A 150 2.48 -13.22 -6.58
CA PHE A 150 1.98 -14.53 -6.12
C PHE A 150 0.79 -14.39 -5.16
N LEU A 151 0.75 -13.35 -4.31
CA LEU A 151 -0.40 -13.06 -3.46
C LEU A 151 -1.63 -12.60 -4.26
N VAL A 152 -1.44 -11.87 -5.36
CA VAL A 152 -2.54 -11.46 -6.25
C VAL A 152 -3.16 -12.66 -6.95
N ILE A 153 -2.36 -13.61 -7.44
CA ILE A 153 -2.85 -14.80 -8.12
C ILE A 153 -3.21 -15.97 -7.20
N ALA A 154 -3.21 -15.75 -5.88
CA ALA A 154 -3.39 -16.82 -4.88
C ALA A 154 -4.67 -17.66 -5.07
N ARG A 155 -5.74 -17.09 -5.64
CA ARG A 155 -6.99 -17.81 -5.94
C ARG A 155 -6.90 -18.71 -7.18
N GLN A 156 -5.93 -18.49 -8.06
CA GLN A 156 -5.68 -19.23 -9.31
C GLN A 156 -6.89 -19.31 -10.27
N ASP A 157 -7.88 -18.44 -10.11
CA ASP A 157 -8.96 -18.29 -11.07
C ASP A 157 -8.53 -17.38 -12.25
N LYS A 158 -9.25 -17.48 -13.38
CA LYS A 158 -8.94 -16.71 -14.58
C LYS A 158 -8.92 -15.19 -14.32
N THR A 159 -9.73 -14.72 -13.40
CA THR A 159 -9.83 -13.29 -13.06
C THR A 159 -8.59 -12.84 -12.30
N SER A 160 -8.15 -13.61 -11.30
CA SER A 160 -6.95 -13.29 -10.51
C SER A 160 -5.67 -13.42 -11.34
N ILE A 161 -5.58 -14.43 -12.22
CA ILE A 161 -4.44 -14.58 -13.13
C ILE A 161 -4.34 -13.38 -14.09
N ASN A 162 -5.45 -12.98 -14.73
CA ASN A 162 -5.46 -11.80 -15.60
C ASN A 162 -5.10 -10.52 -14.87
N ALA A 163 -5.59 -10.33 -13.64
CA ALA A 163 -5.24 -9.19 -12.80
C ALA A 163 -3.75 -9.21 -12.42
N GLY A 164 -3.23 -10.39 -12.05
CA GLY A 164 -1.83 -10.61 -11.75
C GLY A 164 -0.92 -10.34 -12.94
N MET A 165 -1.28 -10.82 -14.14
CA MET A 165 -0.49 -10.57 -15.36
C MET A 165 -0.39 -9.08 -15.68
N LEU A 166 -1.50 -8.33 -15.59
CA LEU A 166 -1.46 -6.87 -15.78
C LEU A 166 -0.55 -6.19 -14.75
N TYR A 167 -0.67 -6.59 -13.48
CA TYR A 167 0.19 -6.09 -12.42
C TYR A 167 1.66 -6.40 -12.69
N PHE A 168 1.98 -7.64 -13.06
CA PHE A 168 3.32 -8.09 -13.38
C PHE A 168 3.97 -7.22 -14.46
N PHE A 169 3.29 -7.05 -15.59
CA PHE A 169 3.85 -6.27 -16.70
C PHE A 169 4.07 -4.79 -16.35
N ILE A 170 3.12 -4.15 -15.68
CA ILE A 170 3.27 -2.73 -15.29
C ILE A 170 4.38 -2.58 -14.25
N ALA A 171 4.47 -3.48 -13.27
CA ALA A 171 5.51 -3.45 -12.25
C ALA A 171 6.90 -3.62 -12.86
N HIS A 172 7.10 -4.63 -13.74
CA HIS A 172 8.39 -4.88 -14.38
C HIS A 172 8.78 -3.79 -15.37
N ALA A 173 7.84 -3.25 -16.14
CA ALA A 173 8.11 -2.07 -16.98
C ALA A 173 8.60 -0.88 -16.13
N GLY A 174 7.97 -0.66 -14.95
CA GLY A 174 8.43 0.35 -13.99
C GLY A 174 9.85 0.07 -13.49
N SER A 175 10.14 -1.18 -13.11
CA SER A 175 11.46 -1.58 -12.63
C SER A 175 12.56 -1.39 -13.69
N VAL A 176 12.26 -1.68 -14.96
CA VAL A 176 13.20 -1.43 -16.07
C VAL A 176 13.51 0.06 -16.21
N LEU A 177 12.52 0.94 -16.08
CA LEU A 177 12.75 2.39 -16.09
C LEU A 177 13.66 2.83 -14.93
N ILE A 178 13.43 2.32 -13.72
CA ILE A 178 14.27 2.60 -12.54
C ILE A 178 15.69 2.07 -12.76
N MET A 179 15.81 0.87 -13.29
CA MET A 179 17.12 0.26 -13.60
C MET A 179 17.90 1.10 -14.60
N ILE A 180 17.27 1.58 -15.68
CA ILE A 180 17.91 2.46 -16.66
C ILE A 180 18.36 3.77 -15.98
N ALA A 181 17.54 4.36 -15.11
CA ALA A 181 17.91 5.56 -14.36
C ALA A 181 19.16 5.34 -13.50
N PHE A 182 19.23 4.23 -12.76
CA PHE A 182 20.37 3.89 -11.93
C PHE A 182 21.62 3.52 -12.75
N LEU A 183 21.47 2.84 -13.89
CA LEU A 183 22.58 2.56 -14.79
C LEU A 183 23.18 3.83 -15.41
N LEU A 184 22.35 4.81 -15.76
CA LEU A 184 22.81 6.12 -16.23
C LEU A 184 23.64 6.84 -15.15
N MET A 185 23.16 6.82 -13.89
CA MET A 185 23.89 7.39 -12.77
C MET A 185 25.19 6.60 -12.47
N GLY A 186 25.11 5.25 -12.52
CA GLY A 186 26.26 4.37 -12.33
C GLY A 186 27.34 4.57 -13.39
N ARG A 187 26.97 4.83 -14.63
CA ARG A 187 27.91 5.17 -15.70
C ARG A 187 28.69 6.45 -15.41
N GLU A 188 28.02 7.48 -14.93
CA GLU A 188 28.63 8.78 -14.64
C GLU A 188 29.47 8.76 -13.35
N SER A 189 29.05 7.96 -12.34
CA SER A 189 29.77 7.85 -11.05
C SER A 189 30.87 6.80 -11.03
N GLY A 190 30.85 5.85 -11.95
CA GLY A 190 31.72 4.66 -11.93
C GLY A 190 31.38 3.66 -10.80
N SER A 191 30.28 3.83 -10.07
CA SER A 191 29.85 2.96 -8.97
C SER A 191 28.34 2.80 -8.96
N LEU A 192 27.82 1.72 -8.34
CA LEU A 192 26.40 1.52 -8.10
C LEU A 192 25.97 1.89 -6.68
N ASP A 193 26.86 2.42 -5.86
CA ASP A 193 26.54 2.89 -4.51
C ASP A 193 25.83 4.21 -4.54
N PHE A 194 24.75 4.35 -3.78
CA PHE A 194 24.01 5.62 -3.66
C PHE A 194 24.86 6.72 -3.02
N ALA A 195 25.85 6.37 -2.22
CA ALA A 195 26.83 7.33 -1.70
C ALA A 195 27.56 8.07 -2.83
N SER A 196 27.94 7.38 -3.91
CA SER A 196 28.55 7.97 -5.10
C SER A 196 27.53 8.79 -5.92
N PHE A 197 26.27 8.34 -5.98
CA PHE A 197 25.22 9.07 -6.67
C PHE A 197 24.93 10.43 -6.03
N ARG A 198 24.96 10.53 -4.69
CA ARG A 198 24.75 11.79 -3.96
C ARG A 198 25.79 12.87 -4.26
N THR A 199 26.96 12.49 -4.72
CA THR A 199 28.04 13.44 -5.07
C THR A 199 28.06 13.85 -6.55
N LEU A 200 27.20 13.23 -7.37
CA LEU A 200 27.13 13.52 -8.80
C LEU A 200 26.54 14.90 -9.09
N SER A 201 27.19 15.61 -10.01
CA SER A 201 26.63 16.80 -10.67
C SER A 201 26.40 16.46 -12.14
N LEU A 202 25.17 16.08 -12.47
CA LEU A 202 24.79 15.69 -13.83
C LEU A 202 24.47 16.91 -14.69
N SER A 203 24.65 16.77 -16.02
CA SER A 203 24.13 17.79 -16.93
C SER A 203 22.61 17.90 -16.80
N PRO A 204 22.00 19.09 -16.97
CA PRO A 204 20.55 19.29 -16.78
C PRO A 204 19.67 18.37 -17.63
N GLY A 205 20.10 18.03 -18.84
CA GLY A 205 19.40 17.10 -19.72
C GLY A 205 19.42 15.66 -19.19
N LEU A 206 20.59 15.17 -18.75
CA LEU A 206 20.74 13.82 -18.21
C LEU A 206 20.03 13.68 -16.85
N ALA A 207 20.13 14.69 -15.98
CA ALA A 207 19.41 14.72 -14.71
C ALA A 207 17.89 14.65 -14.91
N SER A 208 17.38 15.40 -15.89
CA SER A 208 15.96 15.36 -16.24
C SER A 208 15.52 14.02 -16.82
N ALA A 209 16.37 13.38 -17.61
CA ALA A 209 16.11 12.02 -18.11
C ALA A 209 16.07 11.00 -16.97
N VAL A 210 17.05 11.02 -16.05
CA VAL A 210 17.08 10.16 -14.85
C VAL A 210 15.85 10.40 -13.98
N PHE A 211 15.51 11.67 -13.73
CA PHE A 211 14.32 12.01 -12.96
C PHE A 211 13.04 11.46 -13.60
N LEU A 212 12.82 11.66 -14.89
CA LEU A 212 11.62 11.18 -15.58
C LEU A 212 11.52 9.65 -15.57
N LEU A 213 12.63 8.96 -15.85
CA LEU A 213 12.68 7.50 -15.81
C LEU A 213 12.34 6.99 -14.40
N ALA A 214 12.95 7.56 -13.36
CA ALA A 214 12.67 7.20 -11.97
C ALA A 214 11.23 7.57 -11.57
N PHE A 215 10.75 8.77 -11.91
CA PHE A 215 9.42 9.25 -11.58
C PHE A 215 8.32 8.34 -12.16
N PHE A 216 8.39 7.99 -13.44
CA PHE A 216 7.43 7.07 -14.04
C PHE A 216 7.65 5.63 -13.59
N GLY A 217 8.89 5.20 -13.39
CA GLY A 217 9.19 3.87 -12.87
C GLY A 217 8.64 3.63 -11.47
N PHE A 218 8.94 4.48 -10.53
CA PHE A 218 8.38 4.42 -9.16
C PHE A 218 6.90 4.78 -9.13
N GLY A 219 6.45 5.67 -10.01
CA GLY A 219 5.05 6.03 -10.18
C GLY A 219 4.17 4.87 -10.64
N ALA A 220 4.70 3.96 -11.46
CA ALA A 220 4.03 2.71 -11.81
C ALA A 220 3.76 1.87 -10.57
N LYS A 221 4.71 1.78 -9.63
CA LYS A 221 4.53 1.07 -8.35
C LYS A 221 3.60 1.81 -7.40
N ALA A 222 3.68 3.13 -7.34
CA ALA A 222 2.78 3.98 -6.55
C ALA A 222 1.33 3.92 -7.07
N GLY A 223 1.14 3.57 -8.34
CA GLY A 223 -0.17 3.52 -8.96
C GLY A 223 -0.74 4.90 -9.30
N MET A 224 0.13 5.87 -9.62
CA MET A 224 -0.30 7.17 -10.12
C MET A 224 -0.81 7.11 -11.55
N MET A 225 -1.64 8.06 -11.96
CA MET A 225 -2.04 8.17 -13.36
C MET A 225 -0.86 8.62 -14.24
N PRO A 226 -0.72 8.02 -15.44
CA PRO A 226 -1.60 7.04 -16.12
C PRO A 226 -1.30 5.56 -15.81
N LEU A 227 -0.36 5.24 -14.91
CA LEU A 227 0.16 3.88 -14.67
C LEU A 227 -0.62 3.11 -13.59
N HIS A 228 -1.80 3.58 -13.22
CA HIS A 228 -2.65 3.10 -12.12
C HIS A 228 -3.45 1.82 -12.41
N SER A 229 -3.58 1.41 -13.67
CA SER A 229 -4.61 0.48 -14.13
C SER A 229 -4.55 -0.94 -13.52
N TRP A 230 -3.40 -1.32 -12.95
CA TRP A 230 -3.23 -2.58 -12.23
C TRP A 230 -3.90 -2.59 -10.84
N LEU A 231 -3.93 -1.44 -10.16
CA LEU A 231 -4.40 -1.29 -8.77
C LEU A 231 -5.85 -1.78 -8.59
N PRO A 232 -6.86 -1.28 -9.37
CA PRO A 232 -8.25 -1.68 -9.20
C PRO A 232 -8.54 -3.14 -9.58
N ARG A 233 -7.57 -3.84 -10.17
CA ARG A 233 -7.70 -5.25 -10.54
C ARG A 233 -6.95 -6.17 -9.58
N ALA A 234 -5.74 -5.80 -9.17
CA ALA A 234 -4.91 -6.60 -8.28
C ALA A 234 -5.46 -6.65 -6.84
N HIS A 235 -5.92 -5.52 -6.28
CA HIS A 235 -6.41 -5.49 -4.90
C HIS A 235 -7.66 -6.35 -4.62
N PRO A 236 -8.69 -6.40 -5.50
CA PRO A 236 -9.80 -7.32 -5.29
C PRO A 236 -9.40 -8.79 -5.36
N ALA A 237 -8.42 -9.13 -6.19
CA ALA A 237 -7.95 -10.50 -6.39
C ALA A 237 -7.13 -11.01 -5.19
N ALA A 238 -6.30 -10.17 -4.57
CA ALA A 238 -5.46 -10.54 -3.45
C ALA A 238 -6.26 -10.80 -2.16
N PRO A 239 -5.78 -11.65 -1.22
CA PRO A 239 -6.32 -11.76 0.14
C PRO A 239 -6.34 -10.40 0.85
N SER A 240 -7.36 -10.16 1.70
CA SER A 240 -7.61 -8.79 2.21
C SER A 240 -6.50 -8.22 3.07
N HIS A 241 -5.81 -9.02 3.88
CA HIS A 241 -4.65 -8.59 4.66
C HIS A 241 -3.44 -8.25 3.76
N ALA A 242 -3.27 -8.97 2.64
CA ALA A 242 -2.27 -8.62 1.63
C ALA A 242 -2.66 -7.32 0.90
N SER A 243 -3.94 -7.16 0.54
CA SER A 243 -4.45 -5.91 -0.06
C SER A 243 -4.25 -4.70 0.87
N ALA A 244 -4.42 -4.89 2.20
CA ALA A 244 -4.15 -3.86 3.20
C ALA A 244 -2.68 -3.41 3.19
N LEU A 245 -1.71 -4.35 3.14
CA LEU A 245 -0.29 -4.02 3.02
C LEU A 245 0.07 -3.45 1.65
N MET A 246 -0.47 -4.00 0.56
CA MET A 246 -0.22 -3.47 -0.79
C MET A 246 -0.68 -2.01 -0.91
N SER A 247 -1.91 -1.70 -0.52
CA SER A 247 -2.46 -0.34 -0.56
C SER A 247 -1.90 0.55 0.55
N GLY A 248 -1.79 0.00 1.76
CA GLY A 248 -1.35 0.74 2.94
C GLY A 248 0.12 1.14 2.91
N VAL A 249 1.02 0.30 2.38
CA VAL A 249 2.47 0.55 2.46
C VAL A 249 3.24 0.29 1.16
N MET A 250 2.95 -0.73 0.37
CA MET A 250 3.71 -1.03 -0.86
C MET A 250 3.71 0.14 -1.86
N VAL A 251 2.55 0.76 -2.12
CA VAL A 251 2.46 1.91 -3.04
C VAL A 251 3.27 3.12 -2.54
N LYS A 252 3.50 3.25 -1.22
CA LYS A 252 4.33 4.30 -0.63
C LYS A 252 5.82 4.08 -0.86
N ILE A 253 6.25 2.86 -1.12
CA ILE A 253 7.63 2.58 -1.57
C ILE A 253 7.89 3.25 -2.92
N GLY A 254 6.90 3.31 -3.81
CA GLY A 254 6.99 4.12 -5.02
C GLY A 254 7.21 5.61 -4.71
N ILE A 255 6.47 6.17 -3.75
CA ILE A 255 6.66 7.56 -3.32
C ILE A 255 8.02 7.76 -2.66
N PHE A 256 8.44 6.82 -1.79
CA PHE A 256 9.78 6.82 -1.19
C PHE A 256 10.87 6.84 -2.26
N GLY A 257 10.74 6.04 -3.32
CA GLY A 257 11.69 6.03 -4.44
C GLY A 257 11.74 7.36 -5.19
N ILE A 258 10.58 8.02 -5.42
CA ILE A 258 10.52 9.35 -6.03
C ILE A 258 11.24 10.37 -5.16
N LEU A 259 10.96 10.41 -3.85
CA LEU A 259 11.64 11.28 -2.89
C LEU A 259 13.16 11.02 -2.88
N LYS A 260 13.54 9.74 -2.80
CA LYS A 260 14.96 9.32 -2.75
C LYS A 260 15.73 9.78 -3.98
N VAL A 261 15.20 9.55 -5.19
CA VAL A 261 15.90 9.96 -6.42
C VAL A 261 15.89 11.47 -6.56
N ALA A 262 14.72 12.12 -6.45
CA ALA A 262 14.60 13.54 -6.74
C ALA A 262 15.28 14.45 -5.71
N MET A 263 15.18 14.11 -4.39
CA MET A 263 15.59 15.01 -3.31
C MET A 263 16.87 14.57 -2.59
N ASP A 264 17.31 13.29 -2.73
CA ASP A 264 18.55 12.80 -2.12
C ASP A 264 19.62 12.54 -3.18
N LEU A 265 19.36 11.66 -4.16
CA LEU A 265 20.39 11.24 -5.13
C LEU A 265 20.72 12.32 -6.17
N LEU A 266 19.75 13.15 -6.57
CA LEU A 266 19.93 14.25 -7.52
C LEU A 266 20.08 15.62 -6.82
N ALA A 267 20.21 15.67 -5.51
CA ALA A 267 20.25 16.93 -4.74
C ALA A 267 21.37 17.87 -5.19
N GLN A 268 22.57 17.36 -5.50
CA GLN A 268 23.73 18.16 -5.94
C GLN A 268 23.57 18.74 -7.36
N THR A 269 22.75 18.15 -8.19
CA THR A 269 22.50 18.63 -9.56
C THR A 269 21.60 19.86 -9.59
N GLY A 270 20.84 20.10 -8.50
CA GLY A 270 19.77 21.10 -8.43
C GLY A 270 18.47 20.61 -9.07
N LEU A 271 17.35 21.06 -8.53
CA LEU A 271 16.03 20.65 -9.00
C LEU A 271 15.45 21.74 -9.92
N PRO A 272 15.24 21.46 -11.22
CA PRO A 272 14.49 22.38 -12.08
C PRO A 272 13.04 22.54 -11.59
N LEU A 273 12.52 23.76 -11.63
CA LEU A 273 11.18 24.09 -11.16
C LEU A 273 10.07 23.22 -11.78
N TRP A 274 10.21 22.88 -13.05
CA TRP A 274 9.21 22.09 -13.77
C TRP A 274 9.05 20.66 -13.25
N TRP A 275 10.06 20.08 -12.56
CA TRP A 275 9.91 18.74 -11.95
C TRP A 275 8.83 18.75 -10.87
N GLY A 276 8.88 19.75 -9.97
CA GLY A 276 7.87 19.90 -8.92
C GLY A 276 6.48 20.18 -9.49
N ILE A 277 6.39 21.04 -10.52
CA ILE A 277 5.12 21.32 -11.21
C ILE A 277 4.54 20.05 -11.87
N LEU A 278 5.38 19.22 -12.51
CA LEU A 278 4.95 17.95 -13.10
C LEU A 278 4.40 17.00 -12.05
N VAL A 279 5.13 16.81 -10.94
CA VAL A 279 4.69 15.93 -9.83
C VAL A 279 3.38 16.42 -9.25
N MET A 280 3.25 17.73 -9.01
CA MET A 280 2.03 18.36 -8.50
C MET A 280 0.85 18.18 -9.47
N ALA A 281 1.05 18.39 -10.77
CA ALA A 281 0.00 18.23 -11.78
C ALA A 281 -0.49 16.79 -11.89
N ILE A 282 0.43 15.83 -11.96
CA ILE A 282 0.07 14.40 -11.99
C ILE A 282 -0.60 13.98 -10.66
N GLY A 283 -0.14 14.51 -9.53
CA GLY A 283 -0.76 14.32 -8.23
C GLY A 283 -2.21 14.78 -8.21
N ALA A 284 -2.48 16.02 -8.64
CA ALA A 284 -3.83 16.60 -8.68
C ALA A 284 -4.77 15.82 -9.62
N ILE A 285 -4.29 15.43 -10.81
CA ILE A 285 -5.06 14.62 -11.78
C ILE A 285 -5.36 13.23 -11.18
N SER A 286 -4.38 12.60 -10.53
CA SER A 286 -4.55 11.29 -9.91
C SER A 286 -5.56 11.33 -8.76
N ALA A 287 -5.54 12.39 -7.94
CA ALA A 287 -6.47 12.58 -6.84
C ALA A 287 -7.91 12.73 -7.36
N LEU A 288 -8.14 13.66 -8.28
CA LEU A 288 -9.48 13.94 -8.80
C LEU A 288 -10.08 12.75 -9.58
N LEU A 289 -9.34 12.19 -10.52
CA LEU A 289 -9.84 11.06 -11.32
C LEU A 289 -9.95 9.78 -10.48
N GLY A 290 -9.04 9.58 -9.50
CA GLY A 290 -9.08 8.44 -8.58
C GLY A 290 -10.39 8.38 -7.81
N VAL A 291 -10.80 9.48 -7.17
CA VAL A 291 -12.05 9.54 -6.41
C VAL A 291 -13.27 9.44 -7.31
N LEU A 292 -13.25 10.06 -8.48
CA LEU A 292 -14.36 10.01 -9.44
C LEU A 292 -14.64 8.56 -9.87
N TYR A 293 -13.59 7.79 -10.11
CA TYR A 293 -13.73 6.39 -10.49
C TYR A 293 -14.05 5.48 -9.30
N ALA A 294 -13.53 5.77 -8.09
CA ALA A 294 -13.93 5.08 -6.87
C ALA A 294 -15.42 5.20 -6.62
N LEU A 295 -15.97 6.40 -6.80
CA LEU A 295 -17.39 6.67 -6.61
C LEU A 295 -18.27 5.88 -7.58
N ALA A 296 -17.78 5.54 -8.78
CA ALA A 296 -18.51 4.75 -9.79
C ALA A 296 -18.51 3.23 -9.52
N GLU A 297 -17.66 2.72 -8.61
CA GLU A 297 -17.52 1.29 -8.39
C GLU A 297 -18.59 0.70 -7.46
N GLN A 298 -18.96 -0.55 -7.73
CA GLN A 298 -19.91 -1.35 -6.93
C GLN A 298 -19.18 -2.40 -6.07
N ASP A 299 -18.01 -2.84 -6.51
CA ASP A 299 -17.13 -3.74 -5.76
C ASP A 299 -16.41 -2.95 -4.66
N ILE A 300 -16.58 -3.37 -3.39
CA ILE A 300 -16.02 -2.68 -2.22
C ILE A 300 -14.49 -2.60 -2.28
N LYS A 301 -13.78 -3.66 -2.72
CA LYS A 301 -12.32 -3.64 -2.84
C LYS A 301 -11.84 -2.81 -4.02
N ARG A 302 -12.59 -2.79 -5.13
CA ARG A 302 -12.26 -1.93 -6.28
C ARG A 302 -12.45 -0.46 -5.95
N LEU A 303 -13.49 -0.11 -5.20
CA LEU A 303 -13.70 1.23 -4.67
C LEU A 303 -12.49 1.66 -3.82
N LEU A 304 -12.07 0.80 -2.89
CA LEU A 304 -10.90 1.05 -2.04
C LEU A 304 -9.59 1.12 -2.84
N ALA A 305 -9.45 0.38 -3.93
CA ALA A 305 -8.29 0.45 -4.80
C ALA A 305 -8.22 1.79 -5.57
N TRP A 306 -9.33 2.24 -6.14
CA TRP A 306 -9.40 3.55 -6.80
C TRP A 306 -9.16 4.71 -5.84
N SER A 307 -9.70 4.63 -4.62
CA SER A 307 -9.39 5.64 -3.61
C SER A 307 -7.95 5.55 -3.07
N THR A 308 -7.18 4.50 -3.40
CA THR A 308 -5.72 4.48 -3.21
C THR A 308 -5.02 5.35 -4.25
N VAL A 309 -5.45 5.31 -5.53
CA VAL A 309 -4.95 6.21 -6.57
C VAL A 309 -5.20 7.68 -6.21
N GLU A 310 -6.39 7.98 -5.69
CA GLU A 310 -6.75 9.29 -5.15
C GLU A 310 -5.76 9.77 -4.10
N ASN A 311 -5.56 8.98 -3.05
CA ASN A 311 -4.72 9.39 -1.92
C ASN A 311 -3.22 9.44 -2.27
N VAL A 312 -2.74 8.56 -3.16
CA VAL A 312 -1.39 8.69 -3.76
C VAL A 312 -1.26 10.02 -4.50
N GLY A 313 -2.32 10.44 -5.20
CA GLY A 313 -2.39 11.75 -5.85
C GLY A 313 -2.25 12.91 -4.86
N ILE A 314 -2.93 12.86 -3.71
CA ILE A 314 -2.82 13.88 -2.65
C ILE A 314 -1.40 13.95 -2.08
N ILE A 315 -0.75 12.79 -1.85
CA ILE A 315 0.64 12.76 -1.39
C ILE A 315 1.57 13.38 -2.45
N LEU A 316 1.44 12.98 -3.72
CA LEU A 316 2.26 13.53 -4.82
C LEU A 316 2.04 15.03 -5.00
N LEU A 317 0.81 15.52 -4.80
CA LEU A 317 0.51 16.94 -4.83
C LEU A 317 1.37 17.72 -3.82
N ALA A 318 1.41 17.23 -2.57
CA ALA A 318 2.22 17.84 -1.51
C ALA A 318 3.74 17.66 -1.75
N VAL A 319 4.18 16.51 -2.27
CA VAL A 319 5.58 16.28 -2.71
C VAL A 319 5.98 17.26 -3.79
N GLY A 320 5.10 17.49 -4.79
CA GLY A 320 5.36 18.47 -5.86
C GLY A 320 5.58 19.88 -5.33
N VAL A 321 4.77 20.32 -4.34
CA VAL A 321 4.96 21.61 -3.65
C VAL A 321 6.31 21.66 -2.95
N ALA A 322 6.71 20.61 -2.25
CA ALA A 322 8.00 20.52 -1.58
C ALA A 322 9.18 20.61 -2.57
N MET A 323 9.06 19.96 -3.74
CA MET A 323 10.07 20.04 -4.80
C MET A 323 10.16 21.45 -5.40
N VAL A 324 9.04 22.14 -5.55
CA VAL A 324 9.03 23.57 -5.95
C VAL A 324 9.74 24.40 -4.89
N GLY A 325 9.48 24.18 -3.60
CA GLY A 325 10.17 24.87 -2.50
C GLY A 325 11.69 24.67 -2.55
N LEU A 326 12.17 23.44 -2.78
CA LEU A 326 13.60 23.16 -2.95
C LEU A 326 14.19 23.88 -4.16
N SER A 327 13.48 23.91 -5.29
CA SER A 327 13.92 24.60 -6.51
C SER A 327 14.05 26.11 -6.30
N LEU A 328 13.19 26.69 -5.48
CA LEU A 328 13.18 28.14 -5.15
C LEU A 328 14.07 28.49 -3.95
N HIS A 329 14.72 27.49 -3.34
CA HIS A 329 15.46 27.66 -2.08
C HIS A 329 14.59 28.24 -0.95
N ASP A 330 13.29 27.89 -0.92
CA ASP A 330 12.37 28.26 0.14
C ASP A 330 12.22 27.10 1.17
N PRO A 331 12.89 27.19 2.34
CA PRO A 331 12.84 26.13 3.35
C PRO A 331 11.44 25.92 3.91
N LEU A 332 10.64 26.99 4.07
CA LEU A 332 9.30 26.91 4.63
C LEU A 332 8.37 26.13 3.71
N LEU A 333 8.35 26.48 2.42
CA LEU A 333 7.54 25.81 1.41
C LEU A 333 7.93 24.33 1.27
N THR A 334 9.25 24.03 1.30
CA THR A 334 9.78 22.66 1.26
C THR A 334 9.28 21.83 2.43
N VAL A 335 9.44 22.35 3.64
CA VAL A 335 9.14 21.61 4.87
C VAL A 335 7.63 21.42 5.06
N VAL A 336 6.82 22.45 4.77
CA VAL A 336 5.36 22.35 4.88
C VAL A 336 4.80 21.38 3.83
N GLY A 337 5.34 21.39 2.59
CA GLY A 337 4.99 20.42 1.57
C GLY A 337 5.32 18.98 1.97
N LEU A 338 6.54 18.72 2.47
CA LEU A 338 6.92 17.40 2.98
C LEU A 338 6.13 16.99 4.22
N LEU A 339 5.82 17.93 5.12
CA LEU A 339 4.96 17.65 6.28
C LEU A 339 3.59 17.14 5.82
N GLY A 340 2.94 17.83 4.88
CA GLY A 340 1.67 17.37 4.30
C GLY A 340 1.79 15.99 3.69
N ALA A 341 2.83 15.75 2.88
CA ALA A 341 3.07 14.49 2.21
C ALA A 341 3.32 13.33 3.18
N LEU A 342 4.27 13.47 4.11
CA LEU A 342 4.64 12.40 5.05
C LEU A 342 3.53 12.13 6.06
N PHE A 343 2.85 13.18 6.54
CA PHE A 343 1.73 13.02 7.45
C PHE A 343 0.55 12.31 6.75
N HIS A 344 0.26 12.67 5.49
CA HIS A 344 -0.78 11.99 4.72
C HIS A 344 -0.39 10.55 4.38
N LEU A 345 0.88 10.28 4.13
CA LEU A 345 1.42 8.93 3.91
C LEU A 345 1.15 8.02 5.14
N LEU A 346 1.45 8.51 6.35
CA LEU A 346 1.17 7.80 7.59
C LEU A 346 -0.34 7.56 7.78
N ASN A 347 -1.14 8.60 7.66
CA ASN A 347 -2.59 8.54 7.86
C ASN A 347 -3.26 7.60 6.87
N HIS A 348 -2.88 7.71 5.59
CA HIS A 348 -3.38 6.84 4.54
C HIS A 348 -3.02 5.37 4.78
N ALA A 349 -1.83 5.06 5.31
CA ALA A 349 -1.48 3.68 5.67
C ALA A 349 -2.47 3.11 6.69
N LEU A 350 -2.85 3.88 7.70
CA LEU A 350 -3.72 3.44 8.80
C LEU A 350 -5.18 3.28 8.35
N PHE A 351 -5.80 4.33 7.79
CA PHE A 351 -7.21 4.23 7.43
C PHE A 351 -7.44 3.30 6.23
N LYS A 352 -6.49 3.17 5.30
CA LYS A 352 -6.58 2.17 4.22
C LYS A 352 -6.40 0.75 4.71
N GLY A 353 -5.42 0.53 5.60
CA GLY A 353 -5.28 -0.74 6.28
C GLY A 353 -6.60 -1.14 6.94
N LEU A 354 -7.19 -0.24 7.73
CA LEU A 354 -8.47 -0.43 8.39
C LEU A 354 -9.60 -0.81 7.42
N LEU A 355 -9.76 -0.03 6.35
CA LEU A 355 -10.86 -0.23 5.39
C LEU A 355 -10.70 -1.54 4.59
N PHE A 356 -9.48 -1.92 4.20
CA PHE A 356 -9.24 -3.21 3.53
C PHE A 356 -9.44 -4.40 4.46
N LEU A 357 -9.04 -4.30 5.74
CA LEU A 357 -9.34 -5.34 6.73
C LEU A 357 -10.84 -5.42 7.01
N GLY A 358 -11.53 -4.28 7.10
CA GLY A 358 -12.99 -4.23 7.22
C GLY A 358 -13.71 -4.85 6.01
N ALA A 359 -13.29 -4.53 4.80
CA ALA A 359 -13.79 -5.18 3.60
C ALA A 359 -13.53 -6.71 3.61
N GLY A 360 -12.36 -7.13 4.10
CA GLY A 360 -12.05 -8.55 4.31
C GLY A 360 -12.99 -9.23 5.30
N ALA A 361 -13.27 -8.58 6.42
CA ALA A 361 -14.22 -9.07 7.42
C ALA A 361 -15.64 -9.24 6.85
N ILE A 362 -16.11 -8.29 6.05
CA ILE A 362 -17.42 -8.37 5.39
C ILE A 362 -17.43 -9.52 4.36
N ILE A 363 -16.42 -9.58 3.50
CA ILE A 363 -16.35 -10.58 2.44
C ILE A 363 -16.25 -12.00 3.00
N SER A 364 -15.55 -12.19 4.12
CA SER A 364 -15.46 -13.50 4.78
C SER A 364 -16.81 -14.02 5.29
N ARG A 365 -17.77 -13.15 5.57
CA ARG A 365 -19.11 -13.51 6.03
C ARG A 365 -20.14 -13.58 4.90
N LEU A 366 -20.03 -12.71 3.90
CA LEU A 366 -21.02 -12.60 2.83
C LEU A 366 -20.60 -13.32 1.54
N HIS A 367 -19.33 -13.69 1.40
CA HIS A 367 -18.75 -14.32 0.20
C HIS A 367 -19.01 -13.54 -1.10
N THR A 368 -19.19 -12.22 -0.99
CA THR A 368 -19.41 -11.32 -2.12
C THR A 368 -18.63 -10.02 -1.96
N HIS A 369 -18.17 -9.46 -3.07
CA HIS A 369 -17.55 -8.14 -3.14
C HIS A 369 -18.56 -7.04 -3.50
N ASP A 370 -19.74 -7.41 -4.00
CA ASP A 370 -20.76 -6.52 -4.52
C ASP A 370 -21.57 -5.87 -3.39
N MET A 371 -21.41 -4.56 -3.21
CA MET A 371 -22.12 -3.78 -2.18
C MET A 371 -23.63 -3.80 -2.36
N GLU A 372 -24.14 -4.00 -3.58
CA GLU A 372 -25.59 -4.09 -3.83
C GLU A 372 -26.22 -5.35 -3.23
N LYS A 373 -25.43 -6.34 -2.86
CA LYS A 373 -25.86 -7.58 -2.17
C LYS A 373 -25.67 -7.54 -0.65
N MET A 374 -25.17 -6.41 -0.12
CA MET A 374 -24.94 -6.18 1.31
C MET A 374 -26.15 -5.46 1.93
N GLY A 375 -26.00 -4.83 3.06
CA GLY A 375 -27.01 -4.01 3.74
C GLY A 375 -27.31 -4.47 5.15
N ALA A 376 -27.71 -3.56 6.01
CA ALA A 376 -28.06 -3.76 7.43
C ALA A 376 -26.96 -4.39 8.29
N LEU A 377 -25.69 -4.40 7.86
CA LEU A 377 -24.60 -5.10 8.56
C LEU A 377 -24.25 -4.43 9.91
N ALA A 378 -24.57 -3.17 10.13
CA ALA A 378 -24.29 -2.49 11.39
C ALA A 378 -24.96 -3.16 12.62
N LYS A 379 -26.09 -3.80 12.43
CA LYS A 379 -26.78 -4.53 13.51
C LYS A 379 -26.17 -5.91 13.79
N ARG A 380 -25.56 -6.53 12.80
CA ARG A 380 -25.04 -7.89 12.82
C ARG A 380 -23.54 -7.95 13.07
N MET A 381 -22.82 -6.94 12.58
CA MET A 381 -21.37 -6.78 12.71
C MET A 381 -21.04 -5.39 13.32
N PRO A 382 -21.46 -5.11 14.58
CA PRO A 382 -21.40 -3.77 15.16
C PRO A 382 -19.96 -3.27 15.37
N TRP A 383 -19.02 -4.14 15.72
CA TRP A 383 -17.63 -3.76 15.91
C TRP A 383 -16.93 -3.49 14.59
N THR A 384 -17.19 -4.34 13.58
CA THR A 384 -16.73 -4.11 12.21
C THR A 384 -17.30 -2.80 11.65
N ALA A 385 -18.59 -2.55 11.86
CA ALA A 385 -19.25 -1.32 11.42
C ALA A 385 -18.65 -0.07 12.09
N ALA A 386 -18.43 -0.10 13.41
CA ALA A 386 -17.82 1.01 14.14
C ALA A 386 -16.40 1.31 13.66
N ALA A 387 -15.57 0.29 13.47
CA ALA A 387 -14.22 0.43 12.95
C ALA A 387 -14.22 0.99 11.52
N CYS A 388 -15.05 0.45 10.63
CA CYS A 388 -15.20 0.95 9.25
C CYS A 388 -15.74 2.38 9.20
N LEU A 389 -16.62 2.80 10.13
CA LEU A 389 -17.11 4.17 10.21
C LEU A 389 -15.95 5.14 10.46
N ILE A 390 -15.09 4.83 11.44
CA ILE A 390 -13.90 5.65 11.73
C ILE A 390 -12.99 5.72 10.49
N GLY A 391 -12.77 4.59 9.81
CA GLY A 391 -12.00 4.56 8.57
C GLY A 391 -12.60 5.41 7.45
N CYS A 392 -13.92 5.35 7.25
CA CYS A 392 -14.64 6.16 6.26
C CYS A 392 -14.58 7.66 6.56
N LEU A 393 -14.75 8.03 7.82
CA LEU A 393 -14.65 9.44 8.26
C LEU A 393 -13.20 9.95 8.13
N ALA A 394 -12.21 9.12 8.46
CA ALA A 394 -10.81 9.47 8.36
C ALA A 394 -10.36 9.69 6.91
N ILE A 395 -10.70 8.80 6.00
CA ILE A 395 -10.34 8.95 4.58
C ILE A 395 -11.09 10.08 3.88
N SER A 396 -12.26 10.44 4.38
CA SER A 396 -13.04 11.58 3.89
C SER A 396 -12.56 12.93 4.43
N ALA A 397 -11.42 12.95 5.13
CA ALA A 397 -10.84 14.13 5.75
C ALA A 397 -11.84 14.93 6.62
N ILE A 398 -12.76 14.22 7.29
CA ILE A 398 -13.73 14.87 8.18
C ILE A 398 -13.06 15.25 9.50
N PRO A 399 -13.10 16.56 9.89
CA PRO A 399 -12.63 16.95 11.22
C PRO A 399 -13.36 16.16 12.31
N PRO A 400 -12.70 15.75 13.37
CA PRO A 400 -11.32 16.01 13.79
C PRO A 400 -10.36 14.83 13.54
N LEU A 401 -10.62 13.96 12.58
CA LEU A 401 -9.82 12.76 12.34
C LEU A 401 -8.49 13.04 11.63
N ASN A 402 -7.62 12.05 11.64
CA ASN A 402 -6.25 12.17 11.15
C ASN A 402 -6.15 12.54 9.67
N GLY A 403 -7.08 12.08 8.81
CA GLY A 403 -7.11 12.47 7.39
C GLY A 403 -7.24 13.97 7.19
N PHE A 404 -8.13 14.63 7.95
CA PHE A 404 -8.27 16.09 7.95
C PHE A 404 -6.95 16.80 8.26
N ILE A 405 -6.21 16.32 9.27
CA ILE A 405 -4.96 16.96 9.69
C ILE A 405 -3.94 17.00 8.55
N SER A 406 -3.75 15.88 7.87
CA SER A 406 -2.77 15.79 6.78
C SER A 406 -3.18 16.58 5.53
N GLU A 407 -4.47 16.56 5.19
CA GLU A 407 -4.97 17.41 4.10
C GLU A 407 -4.88 18.89 4.46
N TRP A 408 -5.11 19.27 5.72
CA TRP A 408 -4.94 20.63 6.19
C TRP A 408 -3.51 21.14 5.95
N TYR A 409 -2.47 20.32 6.24
CA TYR A 409 -1.10 20.70 5.91
C TYR A 409 -0.84 20.80 4.41
N THR A 410 -1.46 19.93 3.62
CA THR A 410 -1.40 20.04 2.16
C THR A 410 -2.04 21.33 1.67
N TRP A 411 -3.20 21.73 2.21
CA TRP A 411 -3.84 23.01 1.95
C TRP A 411 -2.93 24.19 2.29
N GLN A 412 -2.28 24.16 3.45
CA GLN A 412 -1.34 25.22 3.87
C GLN A 412 -0.15 25.32 2.91
N SER A 413 0.37 24.22 2.42
CA SER A 413 1.46 24.20 1.46
C SER A 413 1.06 24.82 0.11
N LEU A 414 -0.12 24.49 -0.39
CA LEU A 414 -0.66 25.05 -1.65
C LEU A 414 -0.99 26.54 -1.50
N PHE A 415 -1.48 26.95 -0.35
CA PHE A 415 -1.73 28.36 -0.06
C PHE A 415 -0.42 29.15 0.01
N SER A 416 0.63 28.60 0.62
CA SER A 416 1.96 29.20 0.63
C SER A 416 2.55 29.31 -0.78
N LEU A 417 2.34 28.29 -1.62
CA LEU A 417 2.74 28.30 -3.03
C LEU A 417 2.09 29.44 -3.82
N SER A 418 0.84 29.76 -3.56
CA SER A 418 0.11 30.85 -4.26
C SER A 418 0.66 32.25 -3.95
N ARG A 419 1.52 32.41 -2.95
CA ARG A 419 2.16 33.68 -2.55
C ARG A 419 3.54 33.90 -3.17
N VAL A 420 4.08 32.90 -3.86
CA VAL A 420 5.36 33.01 -4.56
C VAL A 420 5.23 33.98 -5.73
N GLU A 421 6.21 34.87 -5.96
CA GLU A 421 6.14 35.97 -6.95
C GLU A 421 6.14 35.51 -8.42
N ALA A 422 6.11 34.20 -8.71
CA ALA A 422 6.01 33.68 -10.07
C ALA A 422 4.54 33.47 -10.49
N VAL A 423 4.07 34.15 -11.52
CA VAL A 423 2.68 34.10 -12.02
C VAL A 423 2.19 32.68 -12.28
N ALA A 424 3.04 31.81 -12.83
CA ALA A 424 2.67 30.40 -13.05
C ALA A 424 2.35 29.67 -11.75
N LEU A 425 3.06 29.96 -10.64
CA LEU A 425 2.85 29.34 -9.34
C LEU A 425 1.66 29.98 -8.60
N GLN A 426 1.45 31.30 -8.78
CA GLN A 426 0.26 31.99 -8.26
C GLN A 426 -1.04 31.43 -8.86
N LEU A 427 -1.01 30.90 -10.07
CA LEU A 427 -2.14 30.23 -10.70
C LEU A 427 -2.21 28.73 -10.34
N ALA A 428 -1.07 28.05 -10.30
CA ALA A 428 -1.01 26.61 -10.02
C ALA A 428 -1.50 26.28 -8.61
N GLY A 429 -1.16 27.08 -7.59
CA GLY A 429 -1.62 26.90 -6.22
C GLY A 429 -3.16 26.88 -6.10
N PRO A 430 -3.89 27.93 -6.49
CA PRO A 430 -5.35 27.98 -6.47
C PRO A 430 -6.01 26.87 -7.30
N ILE A 431 -5.50 26.56 -8.49
CA ILE A 431 -6.02 25.46 -9.33
C ILE A 431 -5.90 24.14 -8.57
N ALA A 432 -4.74 23.85 -8.00
CA ALA A 432 -4.53 22.63 -7.21
C ALA A 432 -5.42 22.59 -5.96
N MET A 433 -5.63 23.74 -5.29
CA MET A 433 -6.57 23.85 -4.17
C MET A 433 -8.01 23.52 -4.61
N VAL A 434 -8.48 24.06 -5.72
CA VAL A 434 -9.82 23.72 -6.24
C VAL A 434 -9.92 22.22 -6.57
N MET A 435 -8.91 21.64 -7.19
CA MET A 435 -8.91 20.19 -7.49
C MET A 435 -8.94 19.36 -6.21
N LEU A 436 -8.18 19.74 -5.18
CA LEU A 436 -8.19 19.07 -3.88
C LEU A 436 -9.54 19.23 -3.17
N ALA A 437 -10.17 20.41 -3.22
CA ALA A 437 -11.50 20.64 -2.65
C ALA A 437 -12.58 19.76 -3.30
N VAL A 438 -12.58 19.69 -4.62
CA VAL A 438 -13.50 18.81 -5.37
C VAL A 438 -13.23 17.35 -5.04
N THR A 439 -11.96 16.95 -4.93
CA THR A 439 -11.56 15.59 -4.53
C THR A 439 -12.12 15.24 -3.15
N GLY A 440 -11.93 16.10 -2.15
CA GLY A 440 -12.45 15.88 -0.79
C GLY A 440 -13.98 15.78 -0.74
N GLY A 441 -14.70 16.66 -1.47
CA GLY A 441 -16.16 16.60 -1.56
C GLY A 441 -16.66 15.28 -2.18
N LEU A 442 -16.00 14.81 -3.25
CA LEU A 442 -16.31 13.52 -3.88
C LEU A 442 -15.92 12.33 -2.99
N ALA A 443 -14.84 12.45 -2.20
CA ALA A 443 -14.42 11.43 -1.24
C ALA A 443 -15.48 11.23 -0.15
N VAL A 444 -15.98 12.31 0.45
CA VAL A 444 -17.10 12.24 1.41
C VAL A 444 -18.28 11.48 0.81
N MET A 445 -18.70 11.84 -0.39
CA MET A 445 -19.81 11.17 -1.06
C MET A 445 -19.53 9.68 -1.35
N CYS A 446 -18.30 9.36 -1.74
CA CYS A 446 -17.84 7.98 -2.00
C CYS A 446 -17.96 7.10 -0.75
N PHE A 447 -17.46 7.59 0.39
CA PHE A 447 -17.44 6.80 1.62
C PHE A 447 -18.76 6.82 2.37
N VAL A 448 -19.58 7.87 2.22
CA VAL A 448 -20.99 7.86 2.64
C VAL A 448 -21.77 6.81 1.84
N LYS A 449 -21.58 6.73 0.52
CA LYS A 449 -22.16 5.66 -0.31
C LYS A 449 -21.70 4.28 0.18
N MET A 450 -20.38 4.05 0.32
CA MET A 450 -19.82 2.77 0.74
C MET A 450 -20.40 2.33 2.08
N TYR A 451 -20.37 3.20 3.09
CA TYR A 451 -20.88 2.88 4.43
C TYR A 451 -22.39 2.69 4.45
N GLY A 452 -23.14 3.61 3.84
CA GLY A 452 -24.60 3.60 3.81
C GLY A 452 -25.17 2.37 3.11
N ILE A 453 -24.59 1.98 1.99
CA ILE A 453 -25.06 0.81 1.23
C ILE A 453 -24.69 -0.49 1.93
N THR A 454 -23.51 -0.57 2.56
CA THR A 454 -22.99 -1.80 3.18
C THR A 454 -23.58 -2.03 4.57
N PHE A 455 -23.62 -0.99 5.42
CA PHE A 455 -23.92 -1.15 6.84
C PHE A 455 -25.33 -0.71 7.22
N CYS A 456 -25.94 0.17 6.45
CA CYS A 456 -27.27 0.72 6.76
C CYS A 456 -28.38 0.06 5.91
N GLY A 457 -29.64 0.48 6.14
CA GLY A 457 -30.80 0.03 5.39
C GLY A 457 -31.26 -1.38 5.72
N ALA A 458 -31.80 -2.09 4.72
CA ALA A 458 -32.29 -3.45 4.81
C ALA A 458 -31.26 -4.45 4.24
N PRO A 459 -31.24 -5.70 4.71
CA PRO A 459 -30.38 -6.74 4.14
C PRO A 459 -30.87 -7.07 2.71
N ARG A 460 -29.92 -7.21 1.76
CA ARG A 460 -30.24 -7.42 0.34
C ARG A 460 -29.91 -8.82 -0.15
N SER A 461 -29.44 -9.69 0.73
CA SER A 461 -29.20 -11.10 0.45
C SER A 461 -29.41 -11.92 1.72
N THR A 462 -29.65 -13.23 1.56
CA THR A 462 -29.75 -14.19 2.68
C THR A 462 -28.46 -14.19 3.52
N HIS A 463 -27.30 -14.14 2.90
CA HIS A 463 -26.02 -14.03 3.61
C HIS A 463 -25.91 -12.74 4.44
N ALA A 464 -26.48 -11.62 3.97
CA ALA A 464 -26.52 -10.38 4.75
C ALA A 464 -27.49 -10.47 5.93
N GLU A 465 -28.55 -11.27 5.79
CA GLU A 465 -29.52 -11.55 6.85
C GLU A 465 -28.95 -12.41 7.97
N GLU A 466 -28.15 -13.41 7.63
CA GLU A 466 -27.56 -14.39 8.54
C GLU A 466 -26.15 -14.01 9.03
N ALA A 467 -25.62 -12.87 8.56
CA ALA A 467 -24.28 -12.44 8.89
C ALA A 467 -24.06 -12.32 10.41
N GLN A 468 -22.89 -12.75 10.86
CA GLN A 468 -22.44 -12.65 12.24
C GLN A 468 -21.10 -11.95 12.31
N GLU A 469 -20.76 -11.39 13.48
CA GLU A 469 -19.48 -10.73 13.69
C GLU A 469 -18.30 -11.67 13.46
N VAL A 470 -17.18 -11.12 13.07
CA VAL A 470 -15.93 -11.86 12.84
C VAL A 470 -15.23 -12.20 14.15
N PRO A 471 -14.26 -13.16 14.15
CA PRO A 471 -13.51 -13.53 15.36
C PRO A 471 -12.77 -12.34 16.00
N ASN A 472 -12.58 -12.41 17.32
CA ASN A 472 -12.01 -11.33 18.13
C ASN A 472 -10.64 -10.83 17.65
N THR A 473 -9.77 -11.69 17.13
CA THR A 473 -8.46 -11.27 16.61
C THR A 473 -8.58 -10.29 15.44
N MET A 474 -9.57 -10.51 14.57
CA MET A 474 -9.86 -9.60 13.45
C MET A 474 -10.47 -8.30 13.95
N ILE A 475 -11.39 -8.37 14.93
CA ILE A 475 -11.98 -7.17 15.57
C ILE A 475 -10.90 -6.32 16.24
N VAL A 476 -10.05 -6.93 17.07
CA VAL A 476 -8.96 -6.22 17.77
C VAL A 476 -8.02 -5.56 16.78
N ALA A 477 -7.64 -6.24 15.69
CA ALA A 477 -6.80 -5.67 14.66
C ALA A 477 -7.43 -4.41 14.02
N MET A 478 -8.71 -4.45 13.67
CA MET A 478 -9.42 -3.30 13.11
C MET A 478 -9.57 -2.16 14.13
N LEU A 479 -9.92 -2.48 15.38
CA LEU A 479 -10.06 -1.46 16.45
C LEU A 479 -8.73 -0.81 16.81
N LEU A 480 -7.59 -1.52 16.73
CA LEU A 480 -6.26 -0.93 16.90
C LEU A 480 -5.98 0.13 15.84
N LEU A 481 -6.28 -0.14 14.56
CA LEU A 481 -6.12 0.86 13.49
C LEU A 481 -7.09 2.03 13.67
N ALA A 482 -8.33 1.77 14.06
CA ALA A 482 -9.31 2.81 14.34
C ALA A 482 -8.85 3.70 15.50
N ALA A 483 -8.33 3.11 16.58
CA ALA A 483 -7.77 3.84 17.70
C ALA A 483 -6.54 4.68 17.29
N LEU A 484 -5.65 4.13 16.45
CA LEU A 484 -4.51 4.87 15.91
C LEU A 484 -4.93 6.06 15.05
N CYS A 485 -5.99 5.94 14.24
CA CYS A 485 -6.53 7.08 13.48
C CYS A 485 -6.97 8.23 14.41
N VAL A 486 -7.62 7.90 15.53
CA VAL A 486 -8.04 8.90 16.53
C VAL A 486 -6.84 9.45 17.31
N LEU A 487 -5.94 8.58 17.79
CA LEU A 487 -4.77 8.99 18.57
C LEU A 487 -3.82 9.89 17.80
N ILE A 488 -3.57 9.61 16.52
CA ILE A 488 -2.72 10.46 15.66
C ILE A 488 -3.37 11.82 15.43
N ALA A 489 -4.68 11.88 15.29
CA ALA A 489 -5.38 13.15 15.21
C ALA A 489 -5.20 13.99 16.48
N LEU A 490 -5.39 13.39 17.66
CA LEU A 490 -5.22 14.05 18.95
C LEU A 490 -3.77 14.47 19.24
N SER A 491 -2.81 13.66 18.78
CA SER A 491 -1.38 13.91 18.97
C SER A 491 -0.74 14.74 17.86
N ALA A 492 -1.51 15.27 16.92
CA ALA A 492 -1.00 15.95 15.73
C ALA A 492 -0.08 17.12 16.04
N SER A 493 -0.38 17.93 17.06
CA SER A 493 0.46 19.05 17.50
C SER A 493 1.84 18.63 18.02
N TRP A 494 1.96 17.42 18.55
CA TRP A 494 3.23 16.85 19.01
C TRP A 494 3.94 16.07 17.88
N LEU A 495 3.19 15.44 16.99
CA LEU A 495 3.74 14.62 15.91
C LEU A 495 4.23 15.48 14.74
N ALA A 496 3.55 16.56 14.39
CA ALA A 496 3.92 17.44 13.30
C ALA A 496 5.35 18.00 13.40
N PRO A 497 5.82 18.53 14.56
CA PRO A 497 7.21 18.97 14.70
C PRO A 497 8.23 17.84 14.46
N LYS A 498 7.89 16.61 14.84
CA LYS A 498 8.78 15.44 14.60
C LYS A 498 8.85 15.09 13.13
N ILE A 499 7.73 15.12 12.40
CA ILE A 499 7.71 14.91 10.94
C ILE A 499 8.45 16.05 10.22
N MET A 500 8.32 17.29 10.70
CA MET A 500 9.12 18.42 10.19
C MET A 500 10.62 18.22 10.38
N HIS A 501 11.04 17.70 11.53
CA HIS A 501 12.43 17.36 11.76
C HIS A 501 12.93 16.30 10.77
N ILE A 502 12.10 15.31 10.42
CA ILE A 502 12.42 14.33 9.37
C ILE A 502 12.60 15.03 8.02
N ALA A 503 11.70 15.96 7.66
CA ALA A 503 11.78 16.73 6.43
C ALA A 503 13.06 17.56 6.36
N HIS A 504 13.41 18.29 7.43
CA HIS A 504 14.66 19.04 7.52
C HIS A 504 15.90 18.15 7.37
N ALA A 505 15.96 17.06 8.13
CA ALA A 505 17.11 16.15 8.11
C ALA A 505 17.27 15.49 6.72
N PHE A 506 16.16 15.23 6.02
CA PHE A 506 16.18 14.61 4.70
C PHE A 506 16.61 15.58 3.59
N THR A 507 16.21 16.85 3.67
CA THR A 507 16.48 17.85 2.62
C THR A 507 17.66 18.78 2.93
N ASN A 508 18.30 18.61 4.10
CA ASN A 508 19.35 19.51 4.61
C ASN A 508 18.94 21.00 4.61
N THR A 509 17.63 21.27 4.75
CA THR A 509 17.13 22.65 4.82
C THR A 509 17.31 23.21 6.24
N PRO A 510 17.48 24.53 6.40
CA PRO A 510 17.58 25.12 7.73
C PRO A 510 16.30 24.90 8.53
N PRO A 511 16.39 24.74 9.87
CA PRO A 511 15.23 24.49 10.71
C PRO A 511 14.27 25.70 10.67
N VAL A 512 13.01 25.40 10.37
CA VAL A 512 11.93 26.38 10.40
C VAL A 512 11.20 26.31 11.72
N THR A 513 11.15 27.42 12.47
CA THR A 513 10.36 27.51 13.69
C THR A 513 8.89 27.68 13.34
N VAL A 514 8.08 26.72 13.72
CA VAL A 514 6.63 26.78 13.57
C VAL A 514 6.00 26.90 14.93
N ALA A 515 5.02 27.78 15.08
CA ALA A 515 4.28 27.93 16.30
C ALA A 515 3.66 26.59 16.75
N SER A 516 3.75 26.28 18.03
CA SER A 516 3.16 25.07 18.61
C SER A 516 1.64 25.08 18.43
N GLY A 517 1.13 24.15 17.66
CA GLY A 517 -0.29 24.00 17.35
C GLY A 517 -0.50 23.34 15.97
N ILE A 518 -1.74 23.03 15.64
CA ILE A 518 -2.09 22.50 14.30
C ILE A 518 -2.03 23.61 13.25
N ALA A 519 -1.94 24.85 13.68
CA ALA A 519 -1.84 26.02 12.82
C ALA A 519 -0.40 26.25 12.39
N LEU A 520 -0.03 25.72 11.25
CA LEU A 520 1.08 26.21 10.47
C LEU A 520 0.58 27.33 9.59
N VAL A 521 0.72 28.55 10.04
CA VAL A 521 0.50 29.71 9.17
C VAL A 521 1.81 30.48 9.09
N PRO A 522 2.39 30.60 7.90
CA PRO A 522 3.53 31.47 7.71
C PRO A 522 3.14 32.92 8.04
N GLY A 523 3.50 33.36 9.20
CA GLY A 523 3.78 34.74 9.55
C GLY A 523 2.64 35.72 9.79
N THR A 524 1.36 35.49 9.41
CA THR A 524 0.35 36.56 9.53
C THR A 524 -1.07 36.18 9.92
N PHE A 525 -1.42 34.90 10.06
CA PHE A 525 -2.75 34.49 10.48
C PHE A 525 -2.69 33.67 11.78
N HIS A 526 -3.34 34.17 12.83
CA HIS A 526 -3.40 33.55 14.15
C HIS A 526 -4.56 32.54 14.32
N THR A 527 -4.96 31.85 13.27
CA THR A 527 -5.97 30.80 13.39
C THR A 527 -5.33 29.50 13.91
N GLN A 528 -5.31 29.34 15.21
CA GLN A 528 -4.81 28.12 15.86
C GLN A 528 -5.95 27.13 16.04
N VAL A 529 -5.89 25.99 15.36
CA VAL A 529 -6.70 24.82 15.74
C VAL A 529 -5.97 24.11 16.86
N THR A 530 -6.34 24.37 18.09
CA THR A 530 -5.69 23.77 19.27
C THR A 530 -6.09 22.31 19.45
N PRO A 531 -5.25 21.44 20.04
CA PRO A 531 -5.62 20.07 20.39
C PRO A 531 -6.89 20.00 21.26
N SER A 532 -7.13 21.00 22.09
CA SER A 532 -8.34 21.12 22.89
C SER A 532 -9.60 21.34 22.03
N LEU A 533 -9.52 22.10 20.96
CA LEU A 533 -10.63 22.27 20.02
C LEU A 533 -10.94 20.97 19.27
N LEU A 534 -9.90 20.24 18.84
CA LEU A 534 -10.08 18.93 18.21
C LEU A 534 -10.71 17.91 19.15
N LEU A 535 -10.25 17.88 20.41
CA LEU A 535 -10.86 17.03 21.43
C LEU A 535 -12.31 17.42 21.69
N LEU A 536 -12.61 18.72 21.76
CA LEU A 536 -13.99 19.21 21.91
C LEU A 536 -14.87 18.76 20.73
N LEU A 537 -14.38 18.86 19.50
CA LEU A 537 -15.11 18.42 18.32
C LEU A 537 -15.32 16.89 18.31
N LEU A 538 -14.28 16.11 18.69
CA LEU A 538 -14.38 14.65 18.85
C LEU A 538 -15.43 14.25 19.87
N LEU A 539 -15.48 14.93 21.01
CA LEU A 539 -16.46 14.68 22.04
C LEU A 539 -17.87 15.19 21.64
N ALA A 540 -17.95 16.29 20.92
CA ALA A 540 -19.23 16.83 20.47
C ALA A 540 -19.92 15.92 19.45
N MET A 541 -19.18 15.23 18.58
CA MET A 541 -19.73 14.31 17.59
C MET A 541 -20.65 13.22 18.18
N PRO A 542 -20.25 12.42 19.17
CA PRO A 542 -21.11 11.45 19.83
C PRO A 542 -22.02 12.06 20.92
N LEU A 543 -21.55 13.12 21.60
CA LEU A 543 -22.29 13.73 22.72
C LEU A 543 -23.57 14.45 22.25
N LEU A 544 -23.52 15.24 21.19
CA LEU A 544 -24.68 15.96 20.71
C LEU A 544 -25.83 15.02 20.28
N PRO A 545 -25.59 13.99 19.44
CA PRO A 545 -26.61 12.99 19.15
C PRO A 545 -27.05 12.20 20.38
N GLY A 546 -26.12 11.89 21.29
CA GLY A 546 -26.41 11.18 22.54
C GLY A 546 -27.27 11.99 23.50
N LEU A 547 -26.98 13.28 23.69
CA LEU A 547 -27.80 14.21 24.47
C LEU A 547 -29.18 14.41 23.83
N TYR A 548 -29.24 14.56 22.51
CA TYR A 548 -30.50 14.63 21.79
C TYR A 548 -31.33 13.35 21.98
N TRP A 549 -30.71 12.19 21.88
CA TRP A 549 -31.37 10.91 22.13
C TRP A 549 -31.87 10.78 23.57
N LEU A 550 -31.06 11.18 24.58
CA LEU A 550 -31.48 11.20 25.98
C LEU A 550 -32.64 12.16 26.22
N TRP A 551 -32.59 13.35 25.59
CA TRP A 551 -33.67 14.35 25.68
C TRP A 551 -34.96 13.84 25.04
N CYS A 552 -34.88 13.22 23.87
CA CYS A 552 -36.02 12.59 23.22
C CYS A 552 -36.58 11.41 24.05
N ARG A 553 -35.70 10.61 24.67
CA ARG A 553 -36.08 9.50 25.56
C ARG A 553 -36.81 10.00 26.81
N SER A 554 -36.36 11.09 27.40
CA SER A 554 -36.99 11.64 28.61
C SER A 554 -38.38 12.22 28.34
N ARG A 555 -38.63 12.71 27.13
CA ARG A 555 -39.94 13.27 26.70
C ARG A 555 -40.95 12.24 26.21
N ARG A 556 -40.74 10.94 26.48
CA ARG A 556 -41.62 9.85 26.05
C ARG A 556 -41.98 9.92 24.55
N ALA A 557 -41.01 10.17 23.70
CA ALA A 557 -41.12 9.73 22.30
C ALA A 557 -41.19 8.19 22.30
N ALA A 558 -42.20 7.71 22.97
CA ALA A 558 -42.37 6.40 23.52
C ALA A 558 -42.86 5.47 22.49
N PHE A 559 -42.71 5.37 21.39
CA PHE A 559 -43.03 4.19 20.57
C PHE A 559 -42.05 4.09 19.42
N ARG A 560 -41.02 3.25 19.57
CA ARG A 560 -40.44 2.56 18.43
C ARG A 560 -41.56 1.75 17.79
N ARG A 561 -42.27 2.34 16.86
CA ARG A 561 -43.09 1.59 15.92
C ARG A 561 -42.10 0.98 14.94
N THR A 562 -41.92 -0.33 15.01
CA THR A 562 -41.32 -1.11 13.94
C THR A 562 -42.42 -1.32 12.91
N GLY A 563 -42.24 -0.80 11.74
CA GLY A 563 -43.10 -1.00 10.59
C GLY A 563 -42.27 -0.92 9.32
N ASP A 564 -42.85 -1.38 8.25
CA ASP A 564 -42.23 -1.28 6.93
C ASP A 564 -42.03 0.19 6.54
N ALA A 565 -40.96 0.46 5.79
CA ALA A 565 -40.71 1.79 5.24
C ALA A 565 -41.84 2.18 4.28
N TRP A 566 -42.08 3.49 4.17
CA TRP A 566 -43.09 4.01 3.24
C TRP A 566 -42.71 3.67 1.79
N ALA A 567 -43.55 2.92 1.10
CA ALA A 567 -43.38 2.44 -0.28
C ALA A 567 -44.44 2.97 -1.24
N CYS A 568 -44.89 4.20 -1.03
CA CYS A 568 -45.89 4.89 -1.89
C CYS A 568 -47.20 4.08 -2.11
N GLY A 569 -47.65 3.34 -1.08
CA GLY A 569 -48.86 2.52 -1.16
C GLY A 569 -48.63 1.06 -1.61
N TYR A 570 -47.40 0.69 -1.97
CA TYR A 570 -47.01 -0.70 -2.24
C TYR A 570 -46.48 -1.38 -0.98
N GLY A 571 -46.47 -2.70 -0.96
CA GLY A 571 -45.74 -3.45 0.07
C GLY A 571 -44.25 -3.18 -0.04
N TRP A 572 -43.58 -2.96 1.10
CA TRP A 572 -42.13 -2.73 1.10
C TRP A 572 -41.35 -4.00 0.71
N GLU A 573 -40.47 -3.85 -0.27
CA GLU A 573 -39.50 -4.87 -0.63
C GLU A 573 -38.07 -4.36 -0.39
N ASN A 574 -37.15 -5.24 0.00
CA ASN A 574 -35.74 -4.89 0.24
C ASN A 574 -35.06 -4.27 -1.00
N ALA A 575 -35.55 -4.62 -2.20
CA ALA A 575 -35.11 -4.04 -3.47
C ALA A 575 -35.42 -2.54 -3.62
N MET A 576 -36.36 -2.01 -2.84
CA MET A 576 -36.72 -0.57 -2.83
C MET A 576 -35.73 0.27 -2.01
N ALA A 577 -34.79 -0.34 -1.29
CA ALA A 577 -33.76 0.38 -0.57
C ALA A 577 -32.85 1.17 -1.53
N PRO A 578 -32.33 2.36 -1.12
CA PRO A 578 -31.42 3.15 -1.95
C PRO A 578 -30.25 2.33 -2.43
N SER A 579 -30.01 2.31 -3.74
CA SER A 579 -28.89 1.56 -4.35
C SER A 579 -27.68 2.47 -4.57
N GLY A 580 -26.49 1.88 -4.65
CA GLY A 580 -25.26 2.60 -5.00
C GLY A 580 -25.34 3.21 -6.42
N ASN A 581 -26.03 2.54 -7.33
CA ASN A 581 -26.31 3.08 -8.66
C ASN A 581 -27.21 4.33 -8.60
N GLY A 582 -28.23 4.35 -7.75
CA GLY A 582 -29.12 5.50 -7.57
C GLY A 582 -28.37 6.73 -7.06
N VAL A 583 -27.46 6.55 -6.11
CA VAL A 583 -26.57 7.62 -5.60
C VAL A 583 -25.64 8.14 -6.71
N MET A 584 -25.19 7.27 -7.62
CA MET A 584 -24.22 7.61 -8.67
C MET A 584 -24.83 8.25 -9.92
N GLN A 585 -26.11 8.02 -10.20
CA GLN A 585 -26.72 8.46 -11.45
C GLN A 585 -26.59 9.97 -11.73
N PRO A 586 -26.86 10.87 -10.76
CA PRO A 586 -26.69 12.31 -10.98
C PRO A 586 -25.25 12.68 -11.36
N LEU A 587 -24.26 12.06 -10.71
CA LEU A 587 -22.84 12.33 -10.98
C LEU A 587 -22.38 11.78 -12.33
N ARG A 588 -22.89 10.62 -12.77
CA ARG A 588 -22.62 10.10 -14.11
C ARG A 588 -23.12 11.06 -15.19
N VAL A 589 -24.21 11.76 -14.96
CA VAL A 589 -24.72 12.78 -15.88
C VAL A 589 -23.80 14.01 -15.89
N VAL A 590 -23.48 14.55 -14.72
CA VAL A 590 -22.63 15.75 -14.58
C VAL A 590 -21.23 15.50 -15.15
N PHE A 591 -20.60 14.40 -14.78
CA PHE A 591 -19.24 14.04 -15.21
C PHE A 591 -19.20 13.12 -16.44
N SER A 592 -20.26 13.07 -17.24
CA SER A 592 -20.36 12.17 -18.40
C SER A 592 -19.22 12.32 -19.40
N ALA A 593 -18.70 13.54 -19.58
CA ALA A 593 -17.54 13.82 -20.43
C ALA A 593 -16.27 13.12 -19.92
N LEU A 594 -16.00 13.16 -18.61
CA LEU A 594 -14.84 12.51 -17.99
C LEU A 594 -14.96 10.98 -18.03
N PHE A 595 -16.16 10.43 -17.84
CA PHE A 595 -16.41 8.99 -17.96
C PHE A 595 -16.24 8.49 -19.41
N ARG A 596 -16.64 9.28 -20.41
CA ARG A 596 -16.38 8.98 -21.83
C ARG A 596 -14.89 9.07 -22.17
N LEU A 597 -14.21 10.09 -21.66
CA LEU A 597 -12.76 10.25 -21.83
C LEU A 597 -12.00 9.05 -21.25
N ARG A 598 -12.42 8.52 -20.10
CA ARG A 598 -11.88 7.28 -19.53
C ARG A 598 -11.97 6.12 -20.53
N GLN A 599 -13.13 5.91 -21.15
CA GLN A 599 -13.32 4.80 -22.11
C GLN A 599 -12.39 4.94 -23.34
N GLN A 600 -12.08 6.17 -23.73
CA GLN A 600 -11.20 6.45 -24.87
C GLN A 600 -9.71 6.41 -24.51
N LEU A 601 -9.35 6.91 -23.34
CA LEU A 601 -7.97 7.05 -22.87
C LEU A 601 -7.52 5.89 -21.99
N ASP A 602 -8.42 4.95 -21.61
CA ASP A 602 -8.02 3.83 -20.76
C ASP A 602 -6.94 3.00 -21.47
N PRO A 603 -5.66 3.17 -21.11
CA PRO A 603 -4.57 2.42 -21.73
C PRO A 603 -4.76 0.91 -21.55
N THR A 604 -5.56 0.52 -20.57
CA THR A 604 -5.90 -0.87 -20.27
C THR A 604 -6.67 -1.53 -21.43
N LEU A 605 -7.53 -0.80 -22.15
CA LEU A 605 -8.24 -1.35 -23.30
C LEU A 605 -7.28 -1.65 -24.45
N ARG A 606 -6.30 -0.79 -24.69
CA ARG A 606 -5.26 -0.99 -25.72
C ARG A 606 -4.25 -2.06 -25.28
N LEU A 607 -3.79 -2.00 -24.04
CA LEU A 607 -2.92 -2.99 -23.43
C LEU A 607 -3.59 -4.36 -23.35
N ASN A 608 -4.87 -4.46 -22.94
CA ASN A 608 -5.59 -5.74 -22.94
C ASN A 608 -5.72 -6.35 -24.33
N LYS A 609 -5.92 -5.56 -25.39
CA LYS A 609 -5.89 -6.06 -26.76
C LYS A 609 -4.49 -6.55 -27.15
N GLY A 610 -3.44 -5.80 -26.77
CA GLY A 610 -2.05 -6.22 -26.93
C GLY A 610 -1.73 -7.50 -26.13
N PHE A 611 -2.13 -7.54 -24.86
CA PHE A 611 -1.91 -8.72 -24.00
C PHE A 611 -2.74 -9.92 -24.43
N ALA A 612 -3.97 -9.75 -24.88
CA ALA A 612 -4.76 -10.85 -25.45
C ALA A 612 -4.04 -11.45 -26.66
N HIS A 613 -3.38 -10.62 -27.47
CA HIS A 613 -2.56 -11.08 -28.59
C HIS A 613 -1.29 -11.83 -28.14
N VAL A 614 -0.58 -11.27 -27.14
CA VAL A 614 0.62 -11.90 -26.56
C VAL A 614 0.25 -13.20 -25.83
N THR A 615 -0.84 -13.20 -25.07
CA THR A 615 -1.30 -14.40 -24.34
C THR A 615 -1.80 -15.49 -25.31
N ALA A 616 -2.52 -15.11 -26.36
CA ALA A 616 -2.93 -16.04 -27.41
C ALA A 616 -1.70 -16.64 -28.15
N ARG A 617 -0.67 -15.82 -28.37
CA ARG A 617 0.58 -16.28 -29.00
C ARG A 617 1.41 -17.14 -28.05
N ALA A 618 1.47 -16.80 -26.74
CA ALA A 618 2.09 -17.63 -25.72
C ALA A 618 1.38 -18.99 -25.60
N GLN A 619 0.06 -18.99 -25.54
CA GLN A 619 -0.74 -20.24 -25.54
C GLN A 619 -0.56 -21.08 -26.82
N SER A 620 -0.32 -20.45 -27.95
CA SER A 620 0.00 -21.18 -29.18
C SER A 620 1.42 -21.76 -29.22
N THR A 621 2.34 -21.24 -28.40
CA THR A 621 3.71 -21.75 -28.26
C THR A 621 3.88 -22.73 -27.11
N GLU A 622 2.93 -22.78 -26.18
CA GLU A 622 2.92 -23.70 -25.02
C GLU A 622 3.02 -25.18 -25.45
N PRO A 623 2.27 -25.69 -26.47
CA PRO A 623 2.42 -27.05 -26.94
C PRO A 623 3.83 -27.36 -27.48
N PHE A 624 4.51 -26.39 -28.08
CA PHE A 624 5.87 -26.57 -28.60
C PHE A 624 6.88 -26.86 -27.46
N TRP A 625 6.79 -26.13 -26.36
CA TRP A 625 7.66 -26.34 -25.20
C TRP A 625 7.35 -27.67 -24.50
N ASP A 626 6.07 -27.96 -24.30
CA ASP A 626 5.64 -29.22 -23.67
C ASP A 626 6.02 -30.43 -24.49
N GLU A 627 5.80 -30.40 -25.83
CA GLU A 627 6.04 -31.55 -26.67
C GLU A 627 7.52 -31.73 -27.05
N ARG A 628 8.24 -30.65 -27.32
CA ARG A 628 9.63 -30.72 -27.81
C ARG A 628 10.73 -30.58 -26.76
N VAL A 629 10.43 -30.00 -25.62
CA VAL A 629 11.43 -29.78 -24.58
C VAL A 629 11.09 -30.54 -23.29
N ILE A 630 9.91 -30.34 -22.74
CA ILE A 630 9.56 -30.91 -21.41
C ILE A 630 9.29 -32.40 -21.53
N ARG A 631 8.49 -32.86 -22.49
CA ARG A 631 8.13 -34.28 -22.68
C ARG A 631 9.36 -35.19 -22.91
N PRO A 632 10.36 -34.84 -23.76
CA PRO A 632 11.60 -35.62 -23.88
C PRO A 632 12.40 -35.70 -22.58
N ILE A 633 12.49 -34.61 -21.83
CA ILE A 633 13.20 -34.58 -20.53
C ILE A 633 12.47 -35.47 -19.52
N VAL A 634 11.16 -35.35 -19.40
CA VAL A 634 10.35 -36.18 -18.51
C VAL A 634 10.45 -37.65 -18.92
N SER A 635 10.38 -37.97 -20.21
CA SER A 635 10.48 -39.33 -20.67
C SER A 635 11.89 -39.93 -20.48
N ALA A 636 12.95 -39.12 -20.63
CA ALA A 636 14.33 -39.53 -20.32
C ALA A 636 14.50 -39.79 -18.82
N THR A 637 14.00 -38.88 -17.97
CA THR A 637 14.02 -39.04 -16.51
C THR A 637 13.23 -40.27 -16.05
N GLN A 638 12.07 -40.52 -16.65
CA GLN A 638 11.26 -41.72 -16.33
C GLN A 638 11.95 -43.02 -16.81
N ARG A 639 12.66 -43.02 -17.94
CA ARG A 639 13.47 -44.17 -18.37
C ARG A 639 14.60 -44.41 -17.38
N LEU A 640 15.36 -43.37 -17.06
CA LEU A 640 16.45 -43.46 -16.08
C LEU A 640 15.94 -43.95 -14.70
N ALA A 641 14.80 -43.43 -14.25
CA ALA A 641 14.17 -43.89 -13.01
C ALA A 641 13.79 -45.36 -13.05
N LYS A 642 13.29 -45.87 -14.19
CA LYS A 642 12.99 -47.31 -14.41
C LYS A 642 14.26 -48.17 -14.35
N GLU A 643 15.35 -47.72 -14.97
CA GLU A 643 16.63 -48.44 -14.92
C GLU A 643 17.19 -48.46 -13.48
N ILE A 644 17.12 -47.33 -12.78
CA ILE A 644 17.53 -47.28 -11.37
C ILE A 644 16.61 -48.13 -10.49
N GLN A 645 15.31 -48.25 -10.81
CA GLN A 645 14.36 -49.09 -10.09
C GLN A 645 14.70 -50.58 -10.19
N HIS A 646 15.35 -51.03 -11.29
CA HIS A 646 15.87 -52.39 -11.39
C HIS A 646 17.00 -52.67 -10.38
N LEU A 647 17.76 -51.67 -9.93
CA LEU A 647 18.74 -51.79 -8.87
C LEU A 647 18.09 -51.97 -7.49
N GLN A 648 16.84 -51.55 -7.34
CA GLN A 648 16.02 -51.73 -6.13
C GLN A 648 15.02 -52.90 -6.28
N SER A 649 15.54 -54.06 -6.57
CA SER A 649 14.75 -55.27 -6.81
C SER A 649 14.00 -55.82 -5.55
N GLY A 650 14.28 -55.28 -4.35
CA GLY A 650 13.78 -55.81 -3.08
C GLY A 650 14.50 -57.05 -2.60
N ASP A 651 15.45 -57.59 -3.36
CA ASP A 651 16.24 -58.76 -2.95
C ASP A 651 17.40 -58.35 -2.04
N PHE A 652 17.33 -58.73 -0.76
CA PHE A 652 18.32 -58.42 0.23
C PHE A 652 19.73 -58.94 -0.13
N ARG A 653 19.80 -60.06 -0.88
CA ARG A 653 21.06 -60.63 -1.33
C ARG A 653 21.78 -59.72 -2.31
N LEU A 654 21.05 -59.04 -3.17
CA LEU A 654 21.57 -58.11 -4.15
C LEU A 654 22.10 -56.82 -3.48
N TYR A 655 21.45 -56.36 -2.45
CA TYR A 655 21.93 -55.23 -1.64
C TYR A 655 23.21 -55.56 -0.88
N CYS A 656 23.29 -56.76 -0.30
CA CYS A 656 24.54 -57.22 0.29
C CYS A 656 25.69 -57.28 -0.73
N LEU A 657 25.42 -57.74 -1.96
CA LEU A 657 26.40 -57.73 -3.06
C LEU A 657 26.89 -56.32 -3.41
N TYR A 658 25.97 -55.32 -3.45
CA TYR A 658 26.36 -53.93 -3.69
C TYR A 658 27.24 -53.36 -2.59
N VAL A 659 26.94 -53.64 -1.34
CA VAL A 659 27.77 -53.21 -0.21
C VAL A 659 29.16 -53.83 -0.27
N VAL A 660 29.25 -55.14 -0.56
CA VAL A 660 30.55 -55.86 -0.71
C VAL A 660 31.32 -55.31 -1.91
N ALA A 661 30.69 -55.09 -3.06
CA ALA A 661 31.33 -54.53 -4.23
C ALA A 661 31.84 -53.10 -4.00
N ALA A 662 31.09 -52.27 -3.30
CA ALA A 662 31.51 -50.92 -2.92
C ALA A 662 32.68 -50.95 -1.94
N LEU A 663 32.68 -51.87 -0.97
CA LEU A 663 33.78 -52.06 -0.02
C LEU A 663 35.06 -52.51 -0.70
N VAL A 664 34.94 -53.48 -1.63
CA VAL A 664 36.10 -53.96 -2.43
C VAL A 664 36.61 -52.83 -3.34
N GLY A 665 35.73 -52.07 -3.98
CA GLY A 665 36.11 -50.92 -4.81
C GLY A 665 36.85 -49.85 -4.00
N LEU A 666 36.41 -49.58 -2.78
CA LEU A 666 37.03 -48.63 -1.86
C LEU A 666 38.39 -49.12 -1.38
N LEU A 667 38.54 -50.43 -1.09
CA LEU A 667 39.80 -51.06 -0.72
C LEU A 667 40.80 -51.02 -1.89
N ILE A 668 40.38 -51.25 -3.12
CA ILE A 668 41.22 -51.12 -4.33
C ILE A 668 41.64 -49.67 -4.51
N ALA A 669 40.74 -48.69 -4.32
CA ALA A 669 41.06 -47.28 -4.46
C ALA A 669 42.03 -46.75 -3.38
N ILE A 670 42.10 -47.41 -2.22
CA ILE A 670 43.07 -47.09 -1.15
C ILE A 670 44.41 -47.80 -1.35
N ALA A 671 44.40 -48.93 -2.08
CA ALA A 671 45.60 -49.73 -2.34
C ALA A 671 46.38 -49.28 -3.58
N VAL A 672 45.82 -48.44 -4.43
CA VAL A 672 46.41 -47.75 -5.57
C VAL A 672 46.76 -46.31 -5.18
#